data_cc432d91e59a3d00685be4b6885e2415
#
_entry.id   cc432d91e59a3d00685be4b6885e2415
#
_cell.length_a   1.000
_cell.length_b   1.000
_cell.length_c   1.000
_cell.angle_alpha   90.00
_cell.angle_beta   90.00
_cell.angle_gamma   90.00
#
_symmetry.space_group_name_H-M   'P 1'
#
loop_
_entity.id
_entity.type
_entity.pdbx_description
1 polymer ?
#
loop_
_entity_poly.entity_id
_entity_poly.type
_entity_poly.pdbx_seq_one_letter_code
_entity_poly.pdbx_strand_id
1 'polypeptide(L)'
;MNVANRKWIRRLSWKSLRAARTRNLIAVLAIALTTVLFTALFTIALSINDGFQQANFRQVGGWSHGGFKYLTEEQFLQLRDDPLIREWGLRRFVGMPTEVPFNKSHVEIGYSDPNQAHWMYCDPVEGRLPAEGTEEAATDTRVLELLGITPELGAEFTLTFEVDGRETTQTFTLCGWWEYDEAVTASHVLIPHSRVEAVLAETGVTPPGADGMTGSWNMEVMLKSGSRQIARDLEEILEHYGYQGESRTAGDNYIDTGVNWGYTGAQFSENLDLPTVLAVAALALLIGFTGYLIIYNVFQISVTNDIRFYGLLKTIGTTPRQLRRVIRHQALALSLAGIPLGLAAGWLVGGQLTPVVIAQLNGVVSVVSVDPAIFLLAALFSLVTVFLSCRKPGRMAGRVSPVEAVRYTEGGAGKKTRACRASGGVSLLSMARANLGRSRVKTAVTITSLALAVVLLNVTATFANSFDMDKYVANFTASDFIVADAGQFQTGGDSFNGEMALPQALVDEIDAQGGVTEGGKVYGKTSPVEEFVTEEYYRASKSWWYDAEQLDSMIRFKDRNEAGLLADTAQIYGMEPFALDHLRVLEGDLSKLYEPGGNYVAAVYSDNDYGEAEMDSHWAKLGSTVTLRYVEEYEYYDPDTGEVYPEDADLSQVNWASRAVKYRDVEYEVAALVTVPSALSYRYYGADEFVMNDQTFIRDTGTDGVMYYAFDTTDQDNAAMEAFLADYTGNVNPQFDYESKATYAAEFESFRSMFLLLGGVLSLIVGLVGVLNFFNAILTGIITRKREFAVLQSIGMTGRQLKTTLVYEGLLYAMGAVAAALVLTVGLSPLLGKALGSMFWFLTYRFTVVPILLVAPAFALLGVLVPLGVYRSAARRTIVERLREAEQGG
;
A
#
# COMPACT_ATOMS: atom_id res chain seq x y z
N MET A 1 -33.73 11.80 -48.79
CA MET A 1 -34.24 12.86 -47.88
C MET A 1 -33.99 12.45 -46.43
N ASN A 2 -33.17 13.19 -45.70
CA ASN A 2 -32.92 12.96 -44.26
C ASN A 2 -34.00 13.72 -43.46
N VAL A 3 -35.16 13.13 -43.27
CA VAL A 3 -36.22 13.72 -42.48
C VAL A 3 -35.89 13.54 -41.00
N ALA A 4 -35.34 14.57 -40.38
CA ALA A 4 -34.97 14.60 -38.98
C ALA A 4 -36.19 14.86 -38.06
N ASN A 5 -37.08 13.90 -37.98
CA ASN A 5 -38.30 13.99 -37.15
C ASN A 5 -37.99 13.70 -35.65
N ARG A 6 -37.13 14.55 -35.03
CA ARG A 6 -36.68 14.38 -33.63
C ARG A 6 -37.84 14.34 -32.63
N LYS A 7 -38.90 15.14 -32.83
CA LYS A 7 -40.06 15.21 -31.93
C LYS A 7 -40.87 13.91 -31.91
N TRP A 8 -41.07 13.29 -33.08
CA TRP A 8 -41.79 12.03 -33.21
C TRP A 8 -41.01 10.84 -32.71
N ILE A 9 -39.72 10.81 -32.95
CA ILE A 9 -38.81 9.75 -32.39
C ILE A 9 -38.83 9.77 -30.88
N ARG A 10 -38.76 10.95 -30.26
CA ARG A 10 -38.83 11.11 -28.80
C ARG A 10 -40.19 10.67 -28.24
N ARG A 11 -41.31 11.03 -28.91
CA ARG A 11 -42.67 10.64 -28.50
C ARG A 11 -42.89 9.14 -28.64
N LEU A 12 -42.39 8.53 -29.70
CA LEU A 12 -42.42 7.06 -29.90
C LEU A 12 -41.61 6.33 -28.82
N SER A 13 -40.40 6.79 -28.51
CA SER A 13 -39.57 6.23 -27.47
C SER A 13 -40.26 6.21 -26.10
N TRP A 14 -40.93 7.32 -25.73
CA TRP A 14 -41.66 7.44 -24.48
C TRP A 14 -42.92 6.54 -24.43
N LYS A 15 -43.70 6.45 -25.52
CA LYS A 15 -44.87 5.55 -25.56
C LYS A 15 -44.45 4.08 -25.48
N SER A 16 -43.37 3.69 -26.16
CA SER A 16 -42.81 2.33 -26.09
C SER A 16 -42.30 1.99 -24.70
N LEU A 17 -41.64 2.94 -23.99
CA LEU A 17 -41.24 2.76 -22.61
C LEU A 17 -42.45 2.52 -21.67
N ARG A 18 -43.48 3.35 -21.76
CA ARG A 18 -44.68 3.19 -20.91
C ARG A 18 -45.40 1.85 -21.09
N ALA A 19 -45.33 1.27 -22.31
CA ALA A 19 -45.99 0.01 -22.62
C ALA A 19 -45.25 -1.22 -22.01
N ALA A 20 -43.94 -1.11 -21.69
CA ALA A 20 -43.11 -2.25 -21.31
C ALA A 20 -42.56 -2.15 -19.89
N ARG A 21 -43.44 -1.99 -18.88
CA ARG A 21 -43.06 -1.68 -17.47
C ARG A 21 -42.08 -2.69 -16.86
N THR A 22 -42.38 -3.99 -16.92
CA THR A 22 -41.56 -5.05 -16.32
C THR A 22 -40.14 -5.11 -16.95
N ARG A 23 -40.07 -4.95 -18.27
CA ARG A 23 -38.81 -4.90 -19.00
C ARG A 23 -37.96 -3.71 -18.60
N ASN A 24 -38.61 -2.55 -18.48
CA ASN A 24 -37.93 -1.31 -18.07
C ASN A 24 -37.40 -1.41 -16.65
N LEU A 25 -38.15 -2.01 -15.72
CA LEU A 25 -37.69 -2.26 -14.36
C LEU A 25 -36.40 -3.10 -14.34
N ILE A 26 -36.38 -4.20 -15.12
CA ILE A 26 -35.20 -5.05 -15.24
C ILE A 26 -33.99 -4.27 -15.82
N ALA A 27 -34.23 -3.41 -16.80
CA ALA A 27 -33.20 -2.58 -17.41
C ALA A 27 -32.67 -1.50 -16.43
N VAL A 28 -33.55 -0.85 -15.68
CA VAL A 28 -33.20 0.12 -14.64
C VAL A 28 -32.38 -0.57 -13.53
N LEU A 29 -32.83 -1.75 -13.07
CA LEU A 29 -32.10 -2.53 -12.07
C LEU A 29 -30.70 -2.97 -12.57
N ALA A 30 -30.58 -3.37 -13.83
CA ALA A 30 -29.30 -3.73 -14.43
C ALA A 30 -28.34 -2.52 -14.53
N ILE A 31 -28.85 -1.35 -14.91
CA ILE A 31 -28.07 -0.12 -14.94
C ILE A 31 -27.69 0.31 -13.52
N ALA A 32 -28.66 0.29 -12.58
CA ALA A 32 -28.43 0.64 -11.19
C ALA A 32 -27.36 -0.29 -10.56
N LEU A 33 -27.46 -1.61 -10.75
CA LEU A 33 -26.49 -2.55 -10.20
C LEU A 33 -25.08 -2.37 -10.80
N THR A 34 -24.99 -2.06 -12.10
CA THR A 34 -23.71 -1.71 -12.72
C THR A 34 -23.15 -0.41 -12.14
N THR A 35 -24.00 0.57 -11.88
CA THR A 35 -23.59 1.85 -11.26
C THR A 35 -23.21 1.64 -9.79
N VAL A 36 -23.93 0.78 -9.03
CA VAL A 36 -23.54 0.37 -7.66
C VAL A 36 -22.11 -0.18 -7.65
N LEU A 37 -21.82 -1.09 -8.59
CA LEU A 37 -20.47 -1.67 -8.71
C LEU A 37 -19.38 -0.59 -8.89
N PHE A 38 -19.59 0.34 -9.83
CA PHE A 38 -18.60 1.40 -10.06
C PHE A 38 -18.54 2.37 -8.88
N THR A 39 -19.67 2.78 -8.32
CA THR A 39 -19.70 3.73 -7.20
C THR A 39 -19.09 3.12 -5.95
N ALA A 40 -19.46 1.91 -5.58
CA ALA A 40 -18.87 1.25 -4.41
C ALA A 40 -17.36 1.06 -4.57
N LEU A 41 -16.89 0.65 -5.76
CA LEU A 41 -15.47 0.51 -6.04
C LEU A 41 -14.73 1.84 -5.92
N PHE A 42 -15.24 2.92 -6.55
CA PHE A 42 -14.60 4.22 -6.47
C PHE A 42 -14.67 4.80 -5.05
N THR A 43 -15.77 4.58 -4.31
CA THR A 43 -15.87 5.00 -2.91
C THR A 43 -14.79 4.31 -2.08
N ILE A 44 -14.66 2.98 -2.15
CA ILE A 44 -13.65 2.23 -1.39
C ILE A 44 -12.25 2.66 -1.82
N ALA A 45 -11.97 2.72 -3.14
CA ALA A 45 -10.64 3.05 -3.64
C ALA A 45 -10.18 4.46 -3.25
N LEU A 46 -11.06 5.47 -3.39
CA LEU A 46 -10.71 6.84 -3.01
C LEU A 46 -10.69 7.02 -1.49
N SER A 47 -11.54 6.31 -0.73
CA SER A 47 -11.47 6.34 0.74
C SER A 47 -10.19 5.71 1.27
N ILE A 48 -9.73 4.61 0.69
CA ILE A 48 -8.43 4.01 1.03
C ILE A 48 -7.29 4.97 0.66
N ASN A 49 -7.34 5.56 -0.53
CA ASN A 49 -6.36 6.56 -0.94
C ASN A 49 -6.32 7.75 0.02
N ASP A 50 -7.48 8.30 0.38
CA ASP A 50 -7.58 9.42 1.32
C ASP A 50 -7.07 9.01 2.71
N GLY A 51 -7.39 7.78 3.16
CA GLY A 51 -6.91 7.22 4.43
C GLY A 51 -5.39 7.03 4.46
N PHE A 52 -4.79 6.49 3.39
CA PHE A 52 -3.33 6.40 3.25
C PHE A 52 -2.68 7.77 3.18
N GLN A 53 -3.26 8.70 2.44
CA GLN A 53 -2.76 10.06 2.34
C GLN A 53 -2.77 10.74 3.72
N GLN A 54 -3.84 10.57 4.50
CA GLN A 54 -3.92 11.07 5.87
C GLN A 54 -2.92 10.38 6.81
N ALA A 55 -2.68 9.09 6.65
CA ALA A 55 -1.65 8.36 7.41
C ALA A 55 -0.24 8.86 7.03
N ASN A 56 0.05 8.97 5.75
CA ASN A 56 1.34 9.48 5.28
C ASN A 56 1.61 10.91 5.78
N PHE A 57 0.60 11.79 5.80
CA PHE A 57 0.76 13.13 6.35
C PHE A 57 1.16 13.12 7.82
N ARG A 58 0.64 12.18 8.61
CA ARG A 58 1.01 11.99 10.01
C ARG A 58 2.43 11.45 10.16
N GLN A 59 2.80 10.49 9.31
CA GLN A 59 4.14 9.89 9.31
C GLN A 59 5.24 10.87 8.89
N VAL A 60 4.96 11.76 7.93
CA VAL A 60 5.94 12.79 7.49
C VAL A 60 5.89 14.06 8.32
N GLY A 61 5.07 14.10 9.38
CA GLY A 61 4.99 15.21 10.33
C GLY A 61 4.07 16.36 9.93
N GLY A 62 3.26 16.23 8.86
CA GLY A 62 2.28 17.27 8.52
C GLY A 62 1.70 17.17 7.11
N TRP A 63 0.70 18.03 6.83
CA TRP A 63 0.01 18.06 5.53
C TRP A 63 0.31 19.32 4.69
N SER A 64 1.43 20.04 4.98
CA SER A 64 1.99 21.02 4.04
C SER A 64 2.30 20.37 2.68
N HIS A 65 2.39 21.15 1.61
CA HIS A 65 2.79 20.60 0.30
C HIS A 65 4.29 20.21 0.28
N GLY A 66 5.12 20.94 1.02
CA GLY A 66 6.55 20.75 1.12
C GLY A 66 7.18 21.95 1.79
N GLY A 67 8.51 22.01 1.85
CA GLY A 67 9.17 23.08 2.57
C GLY A 67 10.61 23.29 2.16
N PHE A 68 11.23 24.29 2.78
CA PHE A 68 12.63 24.68 2.69
C PHE A 68 13.25 24.51 4.07
N LYS A 69 14.37 23.79 4.14
CA LYS A 69 14.99 23.38 5.40
C LYS A 69 16.29 24.13 5.65
N TYR A 70 16.60 24.24 6.93
CA TYR A 70 17.89 24.78 7.44
C TYR A 70 18.21 26.18 6.92
N LEU A 71 17.18 27.00 6.77
CA LEU A 71 17.31 28.41 6.33
C LEU A 71 17.96 29.28 7.40
N THR A 72 18.61 30.32 6.95
CA THR A 72 18.86 31.52 7.77
C THR A 72 17.60 32.38 7.85
N GLU A 73 17.53 33.27 8.84
CA GLU A 73 16.43 34.24 8.94
C GLU A 73 16.28 35.08 7.67
N GLU A 74 17.41 35.50 7.05
CA GLU A 74 17.41 36.29 5.84
C GLU A 74 16.80 35.53 4.66
N GLN A 75 17.19 34.27 4.46
CA GLN A 75 16.63 33.40 3.43
C GLN A 75 15.11 33.19 3.65
N PHE A 76 14.69 32.90 4.87
CA PHE A 76 13.26 32.79 5.20
C PHE A 76 12.49 34.05 4.82
N LEU A 77 12.98 35.25 5.22
CA LEU A 77 12.34 36.53 4.91
C LEU A 77 12.28 36.83 3.41
N GLN A 78 13.22 36.33 2.63
CA GLN A 78 13.22 36.46 1.16
C GLN A 78 12.19 35.53 0.51
N LEU A 79 12.19 34.24 0.89
CA LEU A 79 11.39 33.21 0.22
C LEU A 79 9.88 33.28 0.56
N ARG A 80 9.52 33.67 1.79
CA ARG A 80 8.14 33.60 2.30
C ARG A 80 7.12 34.41 1.49
N ASP A 81 7.57 35.48 0.81
CA ASP A 81 6.71 36.37 0.06
C ASP A 81 6.63 36.02 -1.44
N ASP A 82 7.15 34.85 -1.86
CA ASP A 82 7.14 34.42 -3.26
C ASP A 82 5.69 34.26 -3.79
N PRO A 83 5.43 34.69 -5.06
CA PRO A 83 4.10 34.65 -5.64
C PRO A 83 3.52 33.23 -5.81
N LEU A 84 4.33 32.15 -5.82
CA LEU A 84 3.86 30.77 -5.90
C LEU A 84 3.37 30.24 -4.54
N ILE A 85 3.80 30.82 -3.43
CA ILE A 85 3.37 30.47 -2.09
C ILE A 85 1.99 31.06 -1.79
N ARG A 86 1.07 30.22 -1.35
CA ARG A 86 -0.28 30.62 -0.88
C ARG A 86 -0.25 30.98 0.59
N GLU A 87 0.36 30.12 1.40
CA GLU A 87 0.48 30.22 2.85
C GLU A 87 1.81 29.55 3.24
N TRP A 88 2.45 30.04 4.29
CA TRP A 88 3.65 29.49 4.86
C TRP A 88 3.48 29.24 6.35
N GLY A 89 4.25 28.30 6.89
CA GLY A 89 4.41 28.04 8.32
C GLY A 89 5.88 27.97 8.67
N LEU A 90 6.23 28.39 9.89
CA LEU A 90 7.59 28.39 10.41
C LEU A 90 7.71 27.42 11.56
N ARG A 91 8.76 26.57 11.50
CA ARG A 91 9.19 25.68 12.57
C ARG A 91 10.65 25.92 12.92
N ARG A 92 10.97 25.88 14.22
CA ARG A 92 12.35 25.91 14.70
C ARG A 92 12.52 24.79 15.74
N PHE A 93 13.42 23.88 15.46
CA PHE A 93 13.78 22.80 16.37
C PHE A 93 14.84 23.29 17.37
N VAL A 94 14.74 22.82 18.64
CA VAL A 94 15.68 23.19 19.69
C VAL A 94 16.42 21.99 20.24
N GLY A 95 15.70 20.90 20.50
CA GLY A 95 16.28 19.70 21.09
C GLY A 95 15.26 18.63 21.42
N MET A 96 15.74 17.53 21.97
CA MET A 96 14.92 16.37 22.36
C MET A 96 15.32 15.84 23.73
N PRO A 97 14.35 15.40 24.57
CA PRO A 97 14.66 14.61 25.76
C PRO A 97 14.96 13.16 25.33
N THR A 98 16.08 12.63 25.73
CA THR A 98 16.54 11.26 25.40
C THR A 98 16.49 10.30 26.59
N GLU A 99 16.48 10.84 27.80
CA GLU A 99 16.44 10.07 29.05
C GLU A 99 15.05 9.50 29.34
N VAL A 100 14.99 8.50 30.22
CA VAL A 100 13.72 7.97 30.77
C VAL A 100 12.92 9.11 31.41
N PRO A 101 11.61 9.26 31.09
CA PRO A 101 10.71 8.32 30.40
C PRO A 101 10.56 8.54 28.89
N PHE A 102 11.39 9.35 28.24
CA PHE A 102 11.26 9.74 26.84
C PHE A 102 12.06 8.86 25.88
N ASN A 103 12.94 8.02 26.38
CA ASN A 103 13.83 7.15 25.59
C ASN A 103 13.11 6.19 24.63
N LYS A 104 11.79 6.00 24.75
CA LYS A 104 10.94 5.20 23.85
C LYS A 104 9.96 6.04 23.01
N SER A 105 10.11 7.34 23.04
CA SER A 105 9.17 8.26 22.40
C SER A 105 9.94 9.40 21.74
N HIS A 106 9.71 9.61 20.46
CA HIS A 106 10.30 10.73 19.75
C HIS A 106 9.53 12.01 20.14
N VAL A 107 10.16 12.87 20.95
CA VAL A 107 9.58 14.13 21.42
C VAL A 107 10.49 15.29 21.04
N GLU A 108 9.98 16.21 20.24
CA GLU A 108 10.72 17.38 19.78
C GLU A 108 10.28 18.65 20.52
N ILE A 109 11.25 19.41 20.98
CA ILE A 109 11.02 20.70 21.62
C ILE A 109 11.35 21.81 20.63
N GLY A 110 10.45 22.76 20.45
CA GLY A 110 10.68 23.84 19.50
C GLY A 110 9.54 24.82 19.36
N TYR A 111 9.66 25.71 18.41
CA TYR A 111 8.64 26.69 18.03
C TYR A 111 7.94 26.25 16.74
N SER A 112 6.63 26.45 16.72
CA SER A 112 5.83 26.41 15.49
C SER A 112 4.85 27.58 15.48
N ASP A 113 4.77 28.27 14.35
CA ASP A 113 3.75 29.31 14.17
C ASP A 113 2.36 28.68 14.04
N PRO A 114 1.25 29.44 14.11
CA PRO A 114 -0.10 28.87 14.07
C PRO A 114 -0.42 28.05 12.82
N ASN A 115 0.13 28.41 11.65
CA ASN A 115 -0.07 27.62 10.43
C ASN A 115 0.65 26.27 10.52
N GLN A 116 1.91 26.30 10.93
CA GLN A 116 2.73 25.10 11.08
C GLN A 116 2.14 24.16 12.14
N ALA A 117 1.78 24.69 13.31
CA ALA A 117 1.16 23.90 14.38
C ALA A 117 -0.13 23.20 13.89
N HIS A 118 -0.97 23.92 13.12
CA HIS A 118 -2.16 23.36 12.50
C HIS A 118 -1.83 22.26 11.48
N TRP A 119 -0.83 22.45 10.65
CA TRP A 119 -0.43 21.44 9.63
C TRP A 119 0.19 20.20 10.27
N MET A 120 0.83 20.34 11.42
CA MET A 120 1.43 19.24 12.19
C MET A 120 0.45 18.53 13.15
N TYR A 121 -0.85 18.85 13.10
CA TYR A 121 -1.89 18.31 13.99
C TYR A 121 -1.69 18.71 15.48
N CYS A 122 -1.01 19.82 15.75
CA CYS A 122 -0.75 20.37 17.08
C CYS A 122 -1.78 21.46 17.46
N ASP A 123 -3.04 21.28 17.11
CA ASP A 123 -4.11 22.22 17.48
C ASP A 123 -4.58 21.93 18.92
N PRO A 124 -4.47 22.87 19.87
CA PRO A 124 -4.94 22.64 21.23
C PRO A 124 -6.45 22.35 21.29
N VAL A 125 -6.82 21.24 21.92
CA VAL A 125 -8.22 20.89 22.24
C VAL A 125 -8.72 21.77 23.38
N GLU A 126 -7.81 22.10 24.32
CA GLU A 126 -8.07 23.02 25.42
C GLU A 126 -6.89 23.99 25.57
N GLY A 127 -7.18 25.25 25.84
CA GLY A 127 -6.17 26.29 25.98
C GLY A 127 -5.80 26.94 24.62
N ARG A 128 -4.53 27.23 24.42
CA ARG A 128 -4.01 27.94 23.25
C ARG A 128 -2.53 27.60 23.01
N LEU A 129 -1.98 28.01 21.88
CA LEU A 129 -0.53 28.01 21.66
C LEU A 129 0.18 29.01 22.57
N PRO A 130 1.48 28.79 22.93
CA PRO A 130 2.26 29.62 23.82
C PRO A 130 2.38 31.08 23.36
N ALA A 131 2.33 32.02 24.29
CA ALA A 131 2.47 33.45 23.98
C ALA A 131 3.93 33.89 24.03
N GLU A 132 4.31 34.80 23.14
CA GLU A 132 5.65 35.38 23.13
C GLU A 132 6.03 36.05 24.45
N GLY A 133 7.29 35.85 24.86
CA GLY A 133 7.82 36.44 26.11
C GLY A 133 7.38 35.75 27.39
N THR A 134 6.86 34.53 27.32
CA THR A 134 6.43 33.73 28.48
C THR A 134 7.22 32.41 28.58
N GLU A 135 7.13 31.72 29.72
CA GLU A 135 7.64 30.35 29.94
C GLU A 135 6.51 29.32 29.73
N GLU A 136 5.61 29.62 28.84
CA GLU A 136 4.50 28.71 28.51
C GLU A 136 4.94 27.64 27.51
N ALA A 137 4.29 26.46 27.61
CA ALA A 137 4.40 25.41 26.59
C ALA A 137 3.04 24.77 26.30
N ALA A 138 2.88 24.25 25.10
CA ALA A 138 1.75 23.43 24.70
C ALA A 138 2.26 22.08 24.17
N THR A 139 1.57 20.98 24.52
CA THR A 139 2.02 19.63 24.16
C THR A 139 0.84 18.66 24.04
N ASP A 140 1.10 17.42 23.63
CA ASP A 140 0.09 16.38 23.57
C ASP A 140 -0.07 15.59 24.88
N THR A 141 -1.14 14.79 24.95
CA THR A 141 -1.46 13.98 26.13
C THR A 141 -0.42 12.89 26.40
N ARG A 142 0.34 12.42 25.39
CA ARG A 142 1.39 11.41 25.58
C ARG A 142 2.58 11.96 26.38
N VAL A 143 3.04 13.16 26.05
CA VAL A 143 4.11 13.84 26.80
C VAL A 143 3.69 14.06 28.25
N LEU A 144 2.45 14.51 28.48
CA LEU A 144 1.93 14.71 29.85
C LEU A 144 1.81 13.38 30.61
N GLU A 145 1.40 12.30 29.95
CA GLU A 145 1.35 10.95 30.54
C GLU A 145 2.75 10.46 30.95
N LEU A 146 3.75 10.63 30.09
CA LEU A 146 5.14 10.27 30.38
C LEU A 146 5.70 11.02 31.57
N LEU A 147 5.29 12.28 31.74
CA LEU A 147 5.65 13.10 32.90
C LEU A 147 4.80 12.83 34.14
N GLY A 148 3.76 12.01 34.06
CA GLY A 148 2.81 11.75 35.13
C GLY A 148 1.95 12.97 35.51
N ILE A 149 1.67 13.85 34.53
CA ILE A 149 0.96 15.12 34.71
C ILE A 149 -0.45 15.03 34.15
N THR A 150 -1.44 15.43 34.94
CA THR A 150 -2.82 15.56 34.47
C THR A 150 -2.91 16.76 33.51
N PRO A 151 -3.64 16.64 32.36
CA PRO A 151 -3.79 17.73 31.40
C PRO A 151 -4.69 18.84 31.90
N GLU A 152 -4.15 19.68 32.82
CA GLU A 152 -4.82 20.84 33.43
C GLU A 152 -4.04 22.11 33.08
N LEU A 153 -4.74 23.12 32.54
CA LEU A 153 -4.11 24.39 32.18
C LEU A 153 -3.49 25.08 33.44
N GLY A 154 -2.25 25.53 33.28
CA GLY A 154 -1.48 26.13 34.35
C GLY A 154 -0.65 25.15 35.17
N ALA A 155 -0.66 23.85 34.84
CA ALA A 155 0.26 22.89 35.44
C ALA A 155 1.71 23.24 35.08
N GLU A 156 2.62 23.15 36.03
CA GLU A 156 4.05 23.33 35.81
C GLU A 156 4.71 21.99 35.61
N PHE A 157 5.62 21.90 34.61
CA PHE A 157 6.42 20.72 34.34
C PHE A 157 7.84 21.09 33.96
N THR A 158 8.76 20.18 34.24
CA THR A 158 10.18 20.37 33.98
C THR A 158 10.65 19.29 33.01
N LEU A 159 11.38 19.71 31.98
CA LEU A 159 12.01 18.82 30.99
C LEU A 159 13.51 19.01 31.02
N THR A 160 14.24 17.91 31.03
CA THR A 160 15.68 17.87 30.74
C THR A 160 15.82 17.35 29.33
N PHE A 161 16.56 18.05 28.49
CA PHE A 161 16.74 17.73 27.11
C PHE A 161 18.08 18.21 26.56
N GLU A 162 18.50 17.64 25.46
CA GLU A 162 19.74 17.93 24.81
C GLU A 162 19.57 18.97 23.69
N VAL A 163 20.48 19.95 23.62
CA VAL A 163 20.53 21.04 22.64
C VAL A 163 21.92 21.02 22.02
N ASP A 164 22.06 20.49 20.80
CA ASP A 164 23.35 20.35 20.11
C ASP A 164 24.47 19.75 20.99
N GLY A 165 24.18 18.58 21.60
CA GLY A 165 25.09 17.86 22.50
C GLY A 165 25.24 18.47 23.89
N ARG A 166 24.44 19.46 24.29
CA ARG A 166 24.49 20.14 25.60
C ARG A 166 23.20 19.94 26.35
N GLU A 167 23.26 19.29 27.50
CA GLU A 167 22.10 19.09 28.37
C GLU A 167 21.62 20.42 29.01
N THR A 168 20.31 20.63 29.02
CA THR A 168 19.63 21.75 29.70
C THR A 168 18.36 21.29 30.35
N THR A 169 18.01 21.93 31.47
CA THR A 169 16.75 21.67 32.19
C THR A 169 15.92 22.92 32.22
N GLN A 170 14.68 22.82 31.72
CA GLN A 170 13.77 23.95 31.60
C GLN A 170 12.42 23.63 32.26
N THR A 171 11.81 24.66 32.90
CA THR A 171 10.48 24.54 33.52
C THR A 171 9.47 25.36 32.71
N PHE A 172 8.36 24.76 32.40
CA PHE A 172 7.29 25.35 31.59
C PHE A 172 5.95 25.32 32.30
N THR A 173 5.07 26.25 31.93
CA THR A 173 3.67 26.28 32.35
C THR A 173 2.77 25.84 31.19
N LEU A 174 1.94 24.82 31.40
CA LEU A 174 1.04 24.28 30.37
C LEU A 174 -0.04 25.30 30.00
N CYS A 175 -0.04 25.81 28.78
CA CYS A 175 -1.01 26.79 28.28
C CYS A 175 -2.02 26.21 27.29
N GLY A 176 -1.77 24.99 26.79
CA GLY A 176 -2.67 24.28 25.90
C GLY A 176 -2.20 22.85 25.69
N TRP A 177 -3.14 21.97 25.30
CA TRP A 177 -2.80 20.59 25.02
C TRP A 177 -3.76 20.00 23.96
N TRP A 178 -3.30 18.97 23.23
CA TRP A 178 -4.07 18.19 22.27
C TRP A 178 -3.95 16.69 22.52
N GLU A 179 -4.90 15.93 21.99
CA GLU A 179 -4.88 14.47 22.10
C GLU A 179 -3.73 13.89 21.28
N TYR A 180 -3.00 12.96 21.85
CA TYR A 180 -1.97 12.19 21.14
C TYR A 180 -2.59 11.38 19.99
N ASP A 181 -1.98 11.42 18.82
CA ASP A 181 -2.36 10.64 17.64
C ASP A 181 -1.26 9.62 17.36
N GLU A 182 -1.55 8.33 17.60
CA GLU A 182 -0.60 7.21 17.38
C GLU A 182 -0.05 7.12 15.96
N ALA A 183 -0.73 7.71 14.97
CA ALA A 183 -0.27 7.74 13.60
C ALA A 183 0.81 8.82 13.34
N VAL A 184 1.02 9.74 14.27
CA VAL A 184 2.06 10.77 14.20
C VAL A 184 3.33 10.22 14.82
N THR A 185 4.44 10.29 14.08
CA THR A 185 5.72 9.69 14.50
C THR A 185 6.43 10.45 15.61
N ALA A 186 6.14 11.76 15.78
CA ALA A 186 6.79 12.60 16.76
C ALA A 186 5.75 13.37 17.61
N SER A 187 5.93 13.36 18.93
CA SER A 187 5.27 14.29 19.84
C SER A 187 6.00 15.62 19.83
N HIS A 188 5.28 16.72 20.14
CA HIS A 188 5.87 18.05 20.14
C HIS A 188 5.61 18.79 21.45
N VAL A 189 6.63 19.48 21.96
CA VAL A 189 6.53 20.49 23.01
C VAL A 189 6.77 21.85 22.36
N LEU A 190 5.68 22.55 22.09
CA LEU A 190 5.74 23.87 21.46
C LEU A 190 5.99 24.94 22.49
N ILE A 191 7.03 25.76 22.30
CA ILE A 191 7.44 26.87 23.14
C ILE A 191 7.43 28.19 22.36
N PRO A 192 7.41 29.36 22.97
CA PRO A 192 7.48 30.65 22.28
C PRO A 192 8.78 30.81 21.50
N HIS A 193 8.75 31.54 20.37
CA HIS A 193 9.96 31.86 19.61
C HIS A 193 11.03 32.59 20.48
N SER A 194 10.58 33.50 21.32
CA SER A 194 11.47 34.18 22.30
C SER A 194 12.15 33.21 23.27
N ARG A 195 11.50 32.08 23.61
CA ARG A 195 12.10 31.07 24.49
C ARG A 195 13.13 30.22 23.74
N VAL A 196 12.89 29.93 22.44
CA VAL A 196 13.89 29.29 21.58
C VAL A 196 15.21 30.11 21.61
N GLU A 197 15.13 31.40 21.35
CA GLU A 197 16.31 32.29 21.39
C GLU A 197 17.00 32.29 22.75
N ALA A 198 16.21 32.27 23.85
CA ALA A 198 16.77 32.25 25.20
C ALA A 198 17.49 30.92 25.49
N VAL A 199 16.92 29.77 25.12
CA VAL A 199 17.54 28.46 25.35
C VAL A 199 18.83 28.32 24.52
N LEU A 200 18.84 28.74 23.25
CA LEU A 200 20.05 28.74 22.42
C LEU A 200 21.15 29.65 23.03
N ALA A 201 20.78 30.82 23.53
CA ALA A 201 21.73 31.71 24.21
C ALA A 201 22.26 31.13 25.52
N GLU A 202 21.39 30.49 26.34
CA GLU A 202 21.74 29.84 27.60
C GLU A 202 22.71 28.68 27.42
N THR A 203 22.50 27.88 26.37
CA THR A 203 23.38 26.75 25.99
C THR A 203 24.60 27.17 25.16
N GLY A 204 24.64 28.44 24.70
CA GLY A 204 25.73 28.96 23.87
C GLY A 204 25.78 28.37 22.47
N VAL A 205 24.64 27.86 21.95
CA VAL A 205 24.53 27.32 20.57
C VAL A 205 24.22 28.45 19.60
N THR A 206 25.01 28.53 18.53
CA THR A 206 24.78 29.47 17.43
C THR A 206 24.08 28.74 16.28
N PRO A 207 22.88 29.16 15.86
CA PRO A 207 22.20 28.53 14.73
C PRO A 207 22.94 28.68 13.37
N PRO A 208 22.98 27.65 12.53
CA PRO A 208 22.61 26.29 12.89
C PRO A 208 23.62 25.67 13.86
N GLY A 209 23.18 24.77 14.76
CA GLY A 209 24.09 24.03 15.66
C GLY A 209 25.13 23.23 14.88
N ALA A 210 26.04 22.54 15.57
CA ALA A 210 27.02 21.67 14.94
C ALA A 210 26.36 20.49 14.18
N ASP A 211 25.14 20.13 14.58
CA ASP A 211 24.27 19.18 13.89
C ASP A 211 23.65 19.73 12.58
N GLY A 212 23.82 21.02 12.29
CA GLY A 212 23.21 21.72 11.14
C GLY A 212 21.72 21.96 11.23
N MET A 213 21.06 21.50 12.32
CA MET A 213 19.59 21.51 12.48
C MET A 213 19.13 22.43 13.62
N THR A 214 19.81 22.35 14.76
CA THR A 214 19.39 23.05 15.98
C THR A 214 19.35 24.57 15.79
N GLY A 215 18.20 25.16 16.05
CA GLY A 215 17.94 26.60 15.93
C GLY A 215 17.73 27.11 14.49
N SER A 216 17.87 26.26 13.46
CA SER A 216 17.65 26.65 12.06
C SER A 216 16.16 26.97 11.78
N TRP A 217 15.92 27.73 10.70
CA TRP A 217 14.57 28.11 10.26
C TRP A 217 14.07 27.11 9.22
N ASN A 218 12.96 26.46 9.48
CA ASN A 218 12.33 25.54 8.52
C ASN A 218 10.99 26.13 8.09
N MET A 219 10.85 26.37 6.81
CA MET A 219 9.63 26.96 6.23
C MET A 219 8.84 25.91 5.47
N GLU A 220 7.69 25.55 5.97
CA GLU A 220 6.71 24.73 5.24
C GLU A 220 5.76 25.60 4.44
N VAL A 221 5.31 25.10 3.29
CA VAL A 221 4.50 25.91 2.37
C VAL A 221 3.30 25.18 1.82
N MET A 222 2.24 25.96 1.58
CA MET A 222 1.11 25.58 0.74
C MET A 222 1.20 26.34 -0.57
N LEU A 223 1.32 25.63 -1.69
CA LEU A 223 1.50 26.19 -3.02
C LEU A 223 0.16 26.55 -3.68
N LYS A 224 0.12 27.60 -4.50
CA LYS A 224 -1.08 28.01 -5.25
C LYS A 224 -1.47 27.03 -6.34
N SER A 225 -0.52 26.29 -6.92
CA SER A 225 -0.76 25.24 -7.92
C SER A 225 -1.41 23.97 -7.34
N GLY A 226 -1.40 23.81 -6.00
CA GLY A 226 -1.78 22.59 -5.31
C GLY A 226 -0.69 21.51 -5.36
N SER A 227 -1.07 20.24 -5.12
CA SER A 227 -0.13 19.13 -4.89
C SER A 227 0.40 18.42 -6.15
N ARG A 228 0.18 18.93 -7.36
CA ARG A 228 0.53 18.21 -8.60
C ARG A 228 1.96 18.40 -9.09
N GLN A 229 2.60 19.49 -8.70
CA GLN A 229 3.92 19.89 -9.20
C GLN A 229 4.76 20.47 -8.07
N ILE A 230 4.72 19.85 -6.89
CA ILE A 230 5.35 20.40 -5.67
C ILE A 230 6.85 20.58 -5.89
N ALA A 231 7.57 19.53 -6.28
CA ALA A 231 9.03 19.59 -6.49
C ALA A 231 9.42 20.71 -7.45
N ARG A 232 8.75 20.80 -8.60
CA ARG A 232 9.02 21.83 -9.61
C ARG A 232 8.75 23.24 -9.09
N ASP A 233 7.65 23.43 -8.36
CA ASP A 233 7.29 24.76 -7.87
C ASP A 233 8.25 25.21 -6.75
N LEU A 234 8.76 24.28 -5.93
CA LEU A 234 9.80 24.58 -4.93
C LEU A 234 11.09 25.00 -5.62
N GLU A 235 11.53 24.29 -6.66
CA GLU A 235 12.70 24.65 -7.44
C GLU A 235 12.54 26.01 -8.14
N GLU A 236 11.36 26.28 -8.74
CA GLU A 236 11.07 27.57 -9.38
C GLU A 236 11.11 28.73 -8.36
N ILE A 237 10.70 28.50 -7.09
CA ILE A 237 10.83 29.49 -6.01
C ILE A 237 12.31 29.78 -5.72
N LEU A 238 13.15 28.74 -5.58
CA LEU A 238 14.58 28.90 -5.34
C LEU A 238 15.27 29.69 -6.48
N GLU A 239 14.99 29.33 -7.73
CA GLU A 239 15.51 30.00 -8.91
C GLU A 239 15.18 31.51 -8.93
N HIS A 240 14.00 31.94 -8.46
CA HIS A 240 13.62 33.35 -8.40
C HIS A 240 14.59 34.21 -7.56
N TYR A 241 15.25 33.61 -6.56
CA TYR A 241 16.17 34.28 -5.65
C TYR A 241 17.63 33.89 -5.85
N GLY A 242 17.93 33.05 -6.87
CA GLY A 242 19.30 32.64 -7.22
C GLY A 242 19.80 31.47 -6.37
N TYR A 243 18.92 30.76 -5.71
CA TYR A 243 19.21 29.50 -4.99
C TYR A 243 18.90 28.28 -5.86
N GLN A 244 19.33 27.10 -5.41
CA GLN A 244 19.01 25.81 -6.04
C GLN A 244 18.95 24.68 -4.98
N GLY A 245 18.16 23.64 -5.23
CA GLY A 245 17.98 22.49 -4.35
C GLY A 245 18.61 21.19 -4.84
N GLU A 246 19.22 21.18 -6.05
CA GLU A 246 19.69 19.94 -6.68
C GLU A 246 21.08 19.48 -6.19
N SER A 247 21.97 20.44 -5.85
CA SER A 247 23.34 20.09 -5.51
C SER A 247 23.81 20.79 -4.25
N ARG A 248 24.13 20.02 -3.23
CA ARG A 248 24.75 20.50 -1.98
C ARG A 248 26.09 21.20 -2.19
N THR A 249 26.71 21.03 -3.36
CA THR A 249 28.01 21.60 -3.70
C THR A 249 27.97 23.07 -4.10
N ALA A 250 26.76 23.63 -4.22
CA ALA A 250 26.58 25.04 -4.49
C ALA A 250 26.98 25.95 -3.31
N GLY A 251 27.37 25.41 -2.17
CA GLY A 251 27.72 26.17 -0.96
C GLY A 251 26.53 27.04 -0.52
N ASP A 252 26.79 28.35 -0.31
CA ASP A 252 25.81 29.32 0.18
C ASP A 252 24.56 29.47 -0.70
N ASN A 253 24.59 28.98 -1.94
CA ASN A 253 23.42 29.02 -2.85
C ASN A 253 22.55 27.77 -2.77
N TYR A 254 22.94 26.75 -1.99
CA TYR A 254 22.13 25.55 -1.76
C TYR A 254 21.10 25.77 -0.65
N ILE A 255 19.86 25.35 -0.90
CA ILE A 255 18.81 25.27 0.11
C ILE A 255 18.15 23.90 -0.01
N ASP A 256 18.11 23.15 1.08
CA ASP A 256 17.47 21.84 1.12
C ASP A 256 15.94 21.97 1.02
N THR A 257 15.33 21.15 0.16
CA THR A 257 13.89 21.16 -0.08
C THR A 257 13.26 19.83 0.31
N GLY A 258 12.13 19.89 0.99
CA GLY A 258 11.32 18.73 1.33
C GLY A 258 10.03 18.69 0.51
N VAL A 259 9.81 17.64 -0.27
CA VAL A 259 8.52 17.38 -0.93
C VAL A 259 7.68 16.48 -0.07
N ASN A 260 6.42 16.84 0.17
CA ASN A 260 5.50 15.94 0.86
C ASN A 260 4.97 14.87 -0.11
N TRP A 261 5.65 13.74 -0.15
CA TRP A 261 5.27 12.57 -0.95
C TRP A 261 3.99 11.88 -0.46
N GLY A 262 3.43 12.27 0.67
CA GLY A 262 2.10 11.85 1.11
C GLY A 262 1.00 12.24 0.13
N TYR A 263 1.20 13.28 -0.68
CA TYR A 263 0.25 13.68 -1.71
C TYR A 263 0.29 12.75 -2.93
N THR A 264 -0.83 12.12 -3.23
CA THR A 264 -1.00 11.27 -4.44
C THR A 264 -0.66 12.04 -5.72
N GLY A 265 -0.93 13.34 -5.75
CA GLY A 265 -0.58 14.21 -6.90
C GLY A 265 0.92 14.30 -7.16
N ALA A 266 1.73 14.37 -6.10
CA ALA A 266 3.19 14.38 -6.18
C ALA A 266 3.71 13.02 -6.66
N GLN A 267 3.22 11.91 -6.07
CA GLN A 267 3.60 10.56 -6.46
C GLN A 267 3.31 10.24 -7.94
N PHE A 268 2.17 10.71 -8.46
CA PHE A 268 1.80 10.49 -9.88
C PHE A 268 2.68 11.26 -10.87
N SER A 269 3.34 12.33 -10.47
CA SER A 269 4.19 13.10 -11.39
C SER A 269 5.52 12.42 -11.70
N GLU A 270 6.06 11.58 -10.79
CA GLU A 270 7.41 11.00 -10.92
C GLU A 270 7.45 9.47 -10.98
N ASN A 271 6.49 8.75 -10.41
CA ASN A 271 6.57 7.30 -10.18
C ASN A 271 5.53 6.44 -10.93
N LEU A 272 5.00 6.88 -12.09
CA LEU A 272 4.11 6.04 -12.90
C LEU A 272 4.91 5.04 -13.73
N ASP A 273 5.21 3.88 -13.16
CA ASP A 273 5.75 2.75 -13.91
C ASP A 273 4.70 2.12 -14.85
N LEU A 274 5.13 1.71 -16.01
CA LEU A 274 4.25 1.12 -17.04
C LEU A 274 3.50 -0.13 -16.54
N PRO A 275 4.10 -1.06 -15.78
CA PRO A 275 3.41 -2.20 -15.19
C PRO A 275 2.22 -1.83 -14.31
N THR A 276 2.34 -0.88 -13.42
CA THR A 276 1.26 -0.41 -12.52
C THR A 276 0.11 0.21 -13.33
N VAL A 277 0.41 1.07 -14.31
CA VAL A 277 -0.61 1.63 -15.21
C VAL A 277 -1.36 0.53 -15.95
N LEU A 278 -0.66 -0.49 -16.47
CA LEU A 278 -1.28 -1.62 -17.17
C LEU A 278 -2.14 -2.48 -16.23
N ALA A 279 -1.72 -2.71 -15.00
CA ALA A 279 -2.49 -3.47 -14.00
C ALA A 279 -3.81 -2.77 -13.65
N VAL A 280 -3.76 -1.47 -13.34
CA VAL A 280 -4.95 -0.64 -13.04
C VAL A 280 -5.89 -0.58 -14.25
N ALA A 281 -5.34 -0.37 -15.46
CA ALA A 281 -6.13 -0.36 -16.69
C ALA A 281 -6.79 -1.73 -16.98
N ALA A 282 -6.09 -2.83 -16.74
CA ALA A 282 -6.64 -4.18 -16.90
C ALA A 282 -7.80 -4.44 -15.93
N LEU A 283 -7.68 -4.03 -14.67
CA LEU A 283 -8.74 -4.13 -13.66
C LEU A 283 -9.95 -3.27 -14.06
N ALA A 284 -9.75 -2.02 -14.46
CA ALA A 284 -10.81 -1.13 -14.91
C ALA A 284 -11.54 -1.68 -16.15
N LEU A 285 -10.78 -2.26 -17.10
CA LEU A 285 -11.34 -2.94 -18.28
C LEU A 285 -12.16 -4.18 -17.91
N LEU A 286 -11.70 -4.99 -16.95
CA LEU A 286 -12.42 -6.17 -16.47
C LEU A 286 -13.77 -5.78 -15.86
N ILE A 287 -13.78 -4.77 -15.00
CA ILE A 287 -14.98 -4.25 -14.34
C ILE A 287 -15.92 -3.63 -15.38
N GLY A 288 -15.39 -2.79 -16.27
CA GLY A 288 -16.16 -2.20 -17.37
C GLY A 288 -16.76 -3.24 -18.31
N PHE A 289 -16.00 -4.31 -18.63
CA PHE A 289 -16.48 -5.42 -19.44
C PHE A 289 -17.60 -6.22 -18.75
N THR A 290 -17.50 -6.43 -17.46
CA THR A 290 -18.56 -7.08 -16.65
C THR A 290 -19.85 -6.27 -16.70
N GLY A 291 -19.80 -4.97 -16.45
CA GLY A 291 -20.95 -4.06 -16.58
C GLY A 291 -21.52 -4.01 -18.01
N TYR A 292 -20.63 -4.00 -19.01
CA TYR A 292 -21.03 -4.09 -20.42
C TYR A 292 -21.85 -5.35 -20.72
N LEU A 293 -21.41 -6.51 -20.23
CA LEU A 293 -22.09 -7.78 -20.47
C LEU A 293 -23.51 -7.81 -19.91
N ILE A 294 -23.73 -7.23 -18.71
CA ILE A 294 -25.05 -7.14 -18.08
C ILE A 294 -26.00 -6.32 -18.94
N ILE A 295 -25.61 -5.08 -19.19
CA ILE A 295 -26.43 -4.10 -19.89
C ILE A 295 -26.66 -4.57 -21.34
N TYR A 296 -25.62 -5.08 -22.01
CA TYR A 296 -25.73 -5.68 -23.34
C TYR A 296 -26.77 -6.81 -23.38
N ASN A 297 -26.74 -7.73 -22.41
CA ASN A 297 -27.69 -8.85 -22.36
C ASN A 297 -29.14 -8.36 -22.22
N VAL A 298 -29.40 -7.41 -21.32
CA VAL A 298 -30.73 -6.84 -21.12
C VAL A 298 -31.24 -6.11 -22.38
N PHE A 299 -30.42 -5.28 -23.02
CA PHE A 299 -30.79 -4.62 -24.27
C PHE A 299 -30.91 -5.54 -25.46
N GLN A 300 -30.09 -6.59 -25.54
CA GLN A 300 -30.19 -7.64 -26.55
C GLN A 300 -31.55 -8.32 -26.49
N ILE A 301 -31.99 -8.73 -25.28
CA ILE A 301 -33.27 -9.35 -25.01
C ILE A 301 -34.41 -8.39 -25.34
N SER A 302 -34.30 -7.14 -24.89
CA SER A 302 -35.30 -6.09 -25.15
C SER A 302 -35.53 -5.91 -26.65
N VAL A 303 -34.44 -5.77 -27.41
CA VAL A 303 -34.52 -5.56 -28.88
C VAL A 303 -35.05 -6.80 -29.60
N THR A 304 -34.65 -8.00 -29.15
CA THR A 304 -35.15 -9.24 -29.76
C THR A 304 -36.65 -9.40 -29.54
N ASN A 305 -37.19 -9.09 -28.37
CA ASN A 305 -38.63 -9.14 -28.12
C ASN A 305 -39.42 -8.11 -28.96
N ASP A 306 -38.84 -6.93 -29.21
CA ASP A 306 -39.48 -5.85 -29.96
C ASP A 306 -39.21 -5.95 -31.49
N ILE A 307 -38.58 -7.03 -31.99
CA ILE A 307 -38.11 -7.09 -33.38
C ILE A 307 -39.25 -7.01 -34.40
N ARG A 308 -40.42 -7.61 -34.05
CA ARG A 308 -41.64 -7.52 -34.88
C ARG A 308 -42.17 -6.07 -34.93
N PHE A 309 -42.19 -5.39 -33.76
CA PHE A 309 -42.60 -3.98 -33.69
C PHE A 309 -41.68 -3.09 -34.55
N TYR A 310 -40.35 -3.32 -34.49
CA TYR A 310 -39.39 -2.60 -35.32
C TYR A 310 -39.54 -2.93 -36.79
N GLY A 311 -39.93 -4.17 -37.14
CA GLY A 311 -40.27 -4.54 -38.50
C GLY A 311 -41.50 -3.81 -39.06
N LEU A 312 -42.57 -3.70 -38.26
CA LEU A 312 -43.75 -2.95 -38.58
C LEU A 312 -43.45 -1.44 -38.77
N LEU A 313 -42.61 -0.85 -37.91
CA LEU A 313 -42.15 0.53 -38.08
C LEU A 313 -41.38 0.74 -39.40
N LYS A 314 -40.66 -0.26 -39.88
CA LYS A 314 -39.95 -0.19 -41.17
C LYS A 314 -40.91 -0.30 -42.35
N THR A 315 -42.02 -0.99 -42.25
CA THR A 315 -43.05 -1.01 -43.31
C THR A 315 -43.68 0.36 -43.56
N ILE A 316 -43.77 1.18 -42.52
CA ILE A 316 -44.22 2.58 -42.59
C ILE A 316 -43.07 3.57 -42.86
N GLY A 317 -41.91 3.11 -43.30
CA GLY A 317 -40.78 3.93 -43.77
C GLY A 317 -39.78 4.40 -42.74
N THR A 318 -39.72 3.82 -41.49
CA THR A 318 -38.73 4.16 -40.51
C THR A 318 -37.32 3.66 -40.91
N THR A 319 -36.35 4.56 -40.91
CA THR A 319 -34.99 4.25 -41.30
C THR A 319 -34.19 3.50 -40.20
N PRO A 320 -33.15 2.74 -40.52
CA PRO A 320 -32.27 2.11 -39.53
C PRO A 320 -31.59 3.11 -38.57
N ARG A 321 -31.33 4.35 -39.00
CA ARG A 321 -30.76 5.41 -38.18
C ARG A 321 -31.78 5.91 -37.16
N GLN A 322 -33.06 6.03 -37.52
CA GLN A 322 -34.14 6.44 -36.62
C GLN A 322 -34.36 5.35 -35.54
N LEU A 323 -34.40 4.07 -35.87
CA LEU A 323 -34.54 2.98 -34.91
C LEU A 323 -33.38 2.96 -33.90
N ARG A 324 -32.16 3.17 -34.35
CA ARG A 324 -31.00 3.30 -33.43
C ARG A 324 -31.12 4.49 -32.50
N ARG A 325 -31.75 5.60 -32.95
CA ARG A 325 -32.02 6.74 -32.07
C ARG A 325 -33.12 6.42 -31.03
N VAL A 326 -34.18 5.69 -31.43
CA VAL A 326 -35.21 5.24 -30.47
C VAL A 326 -34.57 4.44 -29.33
N ILE A 327 -33.75 3.44 -29.63
CA ILE A 327 -33.09 2.61 -28.63
C ILE A 327 -32.13 3.44 -27.75
N ARG A 328 -31.37 4.38 -28.33
CA ARG A 328 -30.51 5.28 -27.53
C ARG A 328 -31.29 6.20 -26.60
N HIS A 329 -32.44 6.73 -27.05
CA HIS A 329 -33.32 7.55 -26.21
C HIS A 329 -33.96 6.75 -25.08
N GLN A 330 -34.33 5.49 -25.35
CA GLN A 330 -34.80 4.57 -24.30
C GLN A 330 -33.70 4.27 -23.29
N ALA A 331 -32.47 3.97 -23.74
CA ALA A 331 -31.34 3.76 -22.90
C ALA A 331 -31.03 4.96 -22.00
N LEU A 332 -30.99 6.17 -22.56
CA LEU A 332 -30.82 7.41 -21.82
C LEU A 332 -31.91 7.63 -20.76
N ALA A 333 -33.19 7.40 -21.12
CA ALA A 333 -34.30 7.57 -20.18
C ALA A 333 -34.24 6.57 -19.02
N LEU A 334 -33.78 5.33 -19.28
CA LEU A 334 -33.59 4.31 -18.24
C LEU A 334 -32.37 4.62 -17.39
N SER A 335 -31.30 5.17 -17.99
CA SER A 335 -30.11 5.62 -17.26
C SER A 335 -30.41 6.77 -16.31
N LEU A 336 -31.31 7.69 -16.69
CA LEU A 336 -31.70 8.82 -15.85
C LEU A 336 -32.36 8.36 -14.52
N ALA A 337 -32.94 7.19 -14.48
CA ALA A 337 -33.46 6.58 -13.25
C ALA A 337 -32.45 5.63 -12.61
N GLY A 338 -31.76 4.81 -13.42
CA GLY A 338 -30.87 3.77 -12.93
C GLY A 338 -29.57 4.31 -12.33
N ILE A 339 -28.96 5.33 -12.95
CA ILE A 339 -27.69 5.88 -12.48
C ILE A 339 -27.84 6.55 -11.10
N PRO A 340 -28.78 7.48 -10.84
CA PRO A 340 -28.92 8.09 -9.52
C PRO A 340 -29.21 7.06 -8.41
N LEU A 341 -30.07 6.07 -8.69
CA LEU A 341 -30.33 4.98 -7.74
C LEU A 341 -29.08 4.16 -7.46
N GLY A 342 -28.28 3.91 -8.51
CA GLY A 342 -27.02 3.18 -8.39
C GLY A 342 -25.93 3.98 -7.66
N LEU A 343 -25.84 5.28 -7.88
CA LEU A 343 -24.92 6.16 -7.16
C LEU A 343 -25.23 6.19 -5.66
N ALA A 344 -26.50 6.42 -5.28
CA ALA A 344 -26.89 6.46 -3.87
C ALA A 344 -26.66 5.10 -3.17
N ALA A 345 -27.13 4.00 -3.78
CA ALA A 345 -26.96 2.68 -3.20
C ALA A 345 -25.48 2.24 -3.20
N GLY A 346 -24.70 2.59 -4.22
CA GLY A 346 -23.29 2.28 -4.33
C GLY A 346 -22.44 3.02 -3.30
N TRP A 347 -22.74 4.29 -3.06
CA TRP A 347 -22.08 5.05 -2.00
C TRP A 347 -22.41 4.51 -0.61
N LEU A 348 -23.66 4.15 -0.35
CA LEU A 348 -24.04 3.50 0.92
C LEU A 348 -23.31 2.16 1.11
N VAL A 349 -23.26 1.32 0.09
CA VAL A 349 -22.54 0.03 0.16
C VAL A 349 -21.03 0.27 0.34
N GLY A 350 -20.43 1.15 -0.44
CA GLY A 350 -19.03 1.52 -0.32
C GLY A 350 -18.70 2.08 1.06
N GLY A 351 -19.53 3.03 1.55
CA GLY A 351 -19.33 3.66 2.85
C GLY A 351 -19.45 2.70 4.04
N GLN A 352 -20.30 1.68 3.97
CA GLN A 352 -20.40 0.64 5.00
C GLN A 352 -19.23 -0.35 4.95
N LEU A 353 -18.67 -0.59 3.77
CA LEU A 353 -17.55 -1.53 3.61
C LEU A 353 -16.19 -0.86 3.90
N THR A 354 -16.06 0.41 3.63
CA THR A 354 -14.81 1.16 3.83
C THR A 354 -14.25 1.05 5.25
N PRO A 355 -15.00 1.31 6.35
CA PRO A 355 -14.46 1.17 7.70
C PRO A 355 -14.01 -0.26 8.02
N VAL A 356 -14.74 -1.27 7.53
CA VAL A 356 -14.40 -2.68 7.73
C VAL A 356 -13.10 -3.05 7.02
N VAL A 357 -12.85 -2.45 5.85
CA VAL A 357 -11.62 -2.63 5.09
C VAL A 357 -10.46 -1.91 5.76
N ILE A 358 -10.67 -0.65 6.15
CA ILE A 358 -9.62 0.20 6.77
C ILE A 358 -9.23 -0.34 8.16
N ALA A 359 -10.18 -0.89 8.94
CA ALA A 359 -9.88 -1.50 10.24
C ALA A 359 -8.91 -2.70 10.18
N GLN A 360 -8.61 -3.22 8.99
CA GLN A 360 -7.60 -4.25 8.75
C GLN A 360 -6.26 -3.66 8.29
N LEU A 361 -6.15 -2.34 8.22
CA LEU A 361 -4.96 -1.60 7.82
C LEU A 361 -4.40 -0.89 9.06
N ASN A 362 -3.25 -1.33 9.54
CA ASN A 362 -2.56 -0.63 10.63
C ASN A 362 -2.15 0.76 10.14
N GLY A 363 -2.31 1.74 11.00
CA GLY A 363 -1.90 3.13 10.73
C GLY A 363 -2.74 3.90 9.70
N VAL A 364 -3.84 3.34 9.16
CA VAL A 364 -4.69 4.05 8.19
C VAL A 364 -5.89 4.68 8.86
N VAL A 365 -6.05 5.98 8.69
CA VAL A 365 -7.18 6.71 9.24
C VAL A 365 -8.49 6.33 8.55
N SER A 366 -9.51 5.97 9.34
CA SER A 366 -10.82 5.55 8.82
C SER A 366 -11.64 6.75 8.34
N VAL A 367 -11.52 7.08 7.05
CA VAL A 367 -12.28 8.16 6.39
C VAL A 367 -13.12 7.59 5.26
N VAL A 368 -14.41 7.93 5.22
CA VAL A 368 -15.28 7.64 4.07
C VAL A 368 -15.29 8.86 3.16
N SER A 369 -14.66 8.74 2.01
CA SER A 369 -14.56 9.83 1.03
C SER A 369 -15.93 10.23 0.48
N VAL A 370 -16.17 11.54 0.41
CA VAL A 370 -17.34 12.16 -0.24
C VAL A 370 -16.94 12.96 -1.49
N ASP A 371 -15.76 12.71 -2.04
CA ASP A 371 -15.25 13.42 -3.20
C ASP A 371 -16.27 13.36 -4.35
N PRO A 372 -16.67 14.50 -4.94
CA PRO A 372 -17.52 14.55 -6.13
C PRO A 372 -17.00 13.73 -7.31
N ALA A 373 -15.71 13.48 -7.40
CA ALA A 373 -15.09 12.63 -8.42
C ALA A 373 -15.65 11.20 -8.41
N ILE A 374 -15.98 10.64 -7.24
CA ILE A 374 -16.62 9.33 -7.10
C ILE A 374 -17.88 9.26 -7.95
N PHE A 375 -18.76 10.24 -7.76
CA PHE A 375 -20.07 10.28 -8.41
C PHE A 375 -19.95 10.60 -9.90
N LEU A 376 -19.05 11.52 -10.28
CA LEU A 376 -18.82 11.91 -11.67
C LEU A 376 -18.20 10.76 -12.47
N LEU A 377 -17.16 10.11 -11.95
CA LEU A 377 -16.50 8.98 -12.61
C LEU A 377 -17.43 7.79 -12.73
N ALA A 378 -18.14 7.42 -11.66
CA ALA A 378 -19.10 6.32 -11.69
C ALA A 378 -20.25 6.59 -12.66
N ALA A 379 -20.81 7.79 -12.70
CA ALA A 379 -21.85 8.18 -13.64
C ALA A 379 -21.34 8.15 -15.09
N LEU A 380 -20.15 8.68 -15.35
CA LEU A 380 -19.51 8.67 -16.67
C LEU A 380 -19.24 7.24 -17.15
N PHE A 381 -18.62 6.40 -16.31
CA PHE A 381 -18.34 5.00 -16.62
C PHE A 381 -19.63 4.22 -16.90
N SER A 382 -20.66 4.41 -16.08
CA SER A 382 -21.97 3.78 -16.27
C SER A 382 -22.62 4.26 -17.58
N LEU A 383 -22.58 5.53 -17.88
CA LEU A 383 -23.15 6.08 -19.12
C LEU A 383 -22.42 5.57 -20.37
N VAL A 384 -21.09 5.54 -20.35
CA VAL A 384 -20.26 4.98 -21.44
C VAL A 384 -20.59 3.49 -21.64
N THR A 385 -20.68 2.75 -20.53
CA THR A 385 -21.02 1.30 -20.56
C THR A 385 -22.42 1.07 -21.16
N VAL A 386 -23.42 1.88 -20.80
CA VAL A 386 -24.76 1.83 -21.38
C VAL A 386 -24.72 2.09 -22.89
N PHE A 387 -24.02 3.14 -23.34
CA PHE A 387 -23.93 3.49 -24.75
C PHE A 387 -23.23 2.40 -25.59
N LEU A 388 -22.14 1.85 -25.06
CA LEU A 388 -21.42 0.75 -25.71
C LEU A 388 -22.30 -0.50 -25.82
N SER A 389 -23.00 -0.86 -24.72
CA SER A 389 -23.88 -2.02 -24.64
C SER A 389 -25.08 -1.94 -25.61
N CYS A 390 -25.64 -0.76 -25.83
CA CYS A 390 -26.76 -0.54 -26.74
C CYS A 390 -26.38 -0.52 -28.23
N ARG A 391 -25.07 -0.38 -28.56
CA ARG A 391 -24.60 -0.18 -29.93
C ARG A 391 -24.86 -1.38 -30.83
N LYS A 392 -24.61 -2.61 -30.35
CA LYS A 392 -24.77 -3.85 -31.08
C LYS A 392 -26.25 -4.29 -31.22
N PRO A 393 -27.09 -4.28 -30.16
CA PRO A 393 -28.53 -4.48 -30.27
C PRO A 393 -29.21 -3.46 -31.18
N GLY A 394 -28.83 -2.18 -31.12
CA GLY A 394 -29.38 -1.14 -32.00
C GLY A 394 -29.01 -1.31 -33.47
N ARG A 395 -27.83 -1.91 -33.79
CA ARG A 395 -27.49 -2.29 -35.16
C ARG A 395 -28.32 -3.47 -35.64
N MET A 396 -28.59 -4.42 -34.75
CA MET A 396 -29.42 -5.60 -35.08
C MET A 396 -30.83 -5.20 -35.46
N ALA A 397 -31.51 -4.36 -34.63
CA ALA A 397 -32.83 -3.82 -34.95
C ALA A 397 -32.85 -3.06 -36.27
N GLY A 398 -31.78 -2.35 -36.60
CA GLY A 398 -31.62 -1.62 -37.84
C GLY A 398 -31.43 -2.51 -39.11
N ARG A 399 -30.91 -3.73 -38.95
CA ARG A 399 -30.61 -4.62 -40.09
C ARG A 399 -31.74 -5.56 -40.48
N VAL A 400 -32.61 -5.95 -39.56
CA VAL A 400 -33.70 -6.89 -39.83
C VAL A 400 -34.67 -6.32 -40.85
N SER A 401 -34.99 -7.09 -41.93
CA SER A 401 -35.98 -6.69 -42.93
C SER A 401 -37.43 -6.84 -42.40
N PRO A 402 -38.42 -6.11 -42.97
CA PRO A 402 -39.81 -6.24 -42.52
C PRO A 402 -40.34 -7.68 -42.60
N VAL A 403 -39.96 -8.40 -43.67
CA VAL A 403 -40.43 -9.77 -43.91
C VAL A 403 -39.75 -10.74 -42.91
N GLU A 404 -38.45 -10.54 -42.63
CA GLU A 404 -37.76 -11.33 -41.61
C GLU A 404 -38.33 -11.03 -40.20
N ALA A 405 -38.72 -9.80 -39.92
CA ALA A 405 -39.25 -9.42 -38.61
C ALA A 405 -40.58 -10.13 -38.30
N VAL A 406 -41.48 -10.27 -39.27
CA VAL A 406 -42.74 -11.01 -39.13
C VAL A 406 -42.53 -12.49 -38.92
N ARG A 407 -41.50 -13.07 -39.61
CA ARG A 407 -41.15 -14.50 -39.52
C ARG A 407 -40.07 -14.77 -38.47
N TYR A 408 -39.69 -13.77 -37.71
CA TYR A 408 -38.55 -13.90 -36.78
C TYR A 408 -38.88 -14.91 -35.68
N THR A 409 -38.14 -15.99 -35.68
CA THR A 409 -38.06 -16.98 -34.59
C THR A 409 -36.60 -17.01 -34.14
N GLU A 410 -36.36 -16.96 -32.85
CA GLU A 410 -34.98 -17.05 -32.30
C GLU A 410 -34.31 -18.34 -32.79
N GLY A 411 -33.26 -18.22 -33.63
CA GLY A 411 -32.52 -19.34 -34.19
C GLY A 411 -32.79 -19.67 -35.65
N GLY A 412 -33.67 -18.92 -36.38
CA GLY A 412 -34.20 -19.29 -37.68
C GLY A 412 -33.66 -18.54 -38.90
N ALA A 413 -32.57 -17.77 -38.87
CA ALA A 413 -32.05 -17.07 -40.05
C ALA A 413 -30.69 -17.64 -40.52
N GLY A 414 -30.69 -18.46 -41.53
CA GLY A 414 -29.58 -18.50 -42.50
C GLY A 414 -28.47 -19.51 -42.32
N LYS A 415 -28.59 -20.56 -41.55
CA LYS A 415 -27.64 -21.69 -41.64
C LYS A 415 -28.40 -22.97 -41.99
N LYS A 416 -28.00 -23.61 -43.10
CA LYS A 416 -28.42 -24.97 -43.50
C LYS A 416 -28.24 -25.86 -42.26
N THR A 417 -29.35 -26.22 -41.58
CA THR A 417 -29.36 -27.23 -40.52
C THR A 417 -28.95 -28.57 -41.18
N ARG A 418 -27.72 -29.03 -40.89
CA ARG A 418 -27.40 -30.43 -41.12
C ARG A 418 -28.42 -31.23 -40.30
N ALA A 419 -29.25 -31.98 -40.99
CA ALA A 419 -30.14 -32.94 -40.35
C ALA A 419 -29.24 -33.95 -39.60
N CYS A 420 -29.15 -33.83 -38.30
CA CYS A 420 -28.58 -34.89 -37.47
C CYS A 420 -29.58 -36.03 -37.47
N ARG A 421 -29.25 -37.14 -38.12
CA ARG A 421 -29.92 -38.41 -37.93
C ARG A 421 -29.73 -38.80 -36.43
N ALA A 422 -30.79 -38.61 -35.63
CA ALA A 422 -30.83 -39.13 -34.26
C ALA A 422 -31.02 -40.63 -34.33
N SER A 423 -29.96 -41.39 -34.19
CA SER A 423 -29.97 -42.85 -34.06
C SER A 423 -30.14 -43.34 -32.59
N GLY A 424 -30.62 -42.52 -31.72
CA GLY A 424 -30.88 -42.83 -30.28
C GLY A 424 -32.00 -42.02 -29.72
N GLY A 425 -32.71 -42.54 -28.70
CA GLY A 425 -33.84 -41.90 -28.04
C GLY A 425 -33.51 -40.48 -27.52
N VAL A 426 -34.45 -39.54 -27.67
CA VAL A 426 -34.27 -38.13 -27.22
C VAL A 426 -34.26 -38.11 -25.70
N SER A 427 -33.10 -37.95 -25.09
CA SER A 427 -32.98 -37.72 -23.63
C SER A 427 -33.25 -36.27 -23.26
N LEU A 428 -33.73 -36.00 -22.04
CA LEU A 428 -33.99 -34.66 -21.53
C LEU A 428 -32.68 -33.81 -21.49
N LEU A 429 -31.55 -34.47 -21.23
CA LEU A 429 -30.24 -33.86 -21.22
C LEU A 429 -29.78 -33.42 -22.65
N SER A 430 -30.01 -34.28 -23.66
CA SER A 430 -29.68 -33.94 -25.05
C SER A 430 -30.52 -32.76 -25.53
N MET A 431 -31.77 -32.68 -25.11
CA MET A 431 -32.67 -31.57 -25.37
C MET A 431 -32.19 -30.26 -24.73
N ALA A 432 -31.76 -30.30 -23.46
CA ALA A 432 -31.19 -29.17 -22.76
C ALA A 432 -29.93 -28.66 -23.45
N ARG A 433 -29.00 -29.56 -23.84
CA ARG A 433 -27.76 -29.22 -24.58
C ARG A 433 -28.04 -28.60 -25.94
N ALA A 434 -29.03 -29.11 -26.68
CA ALA A 434 -29.45 -28.56 -27.96
C ALA A 434 -30.02 -27.14 -27.81
N ASN A 435 -30.77 -26.88 -26.74
CA ASN A 435 -31.33 -25.57 -26.41
C ASN A 435 -30.24 -24.52 -26.13
N LEU A 436 -29.18 -24.85 -25.38
CA LEU A 436 -28.02 -23.98 -25.18
C LEU A 436 -27.29 -23.69 -26.51
N GLY A 437 -27.16 -24.69 -27.38
CA GLY A 437 -26.53 -24.52 -28.70
C GLY A 437 -27.30 -23.63 -29.68
N ARG A 438 -28.59 -23.39 -29.42
CA ARG A 438 -29.49 -22.61 -30.28
C ARG A 438 -29.20 -21.10 -30.18
N SER A 439 -28.77 -20.59 -29.03
CA SER A 439 -28.40 -19.19 -28.82
C SER A 439 -26.97 -19.05 -28.27
N ARG A 440 -25.97 -19.49 -29.07
CA ARG A 440 -24.56 -19.57 -28.63
C ARG A 440 -24.01 -18.30 -28.00
N VAL A 441 -24.34 -17.12 -28.56
CA VAL A 441 -23.87 -15.81 -28.03
C VAL A 441 -24.41 -15.56 -26.64
N LYS A 442 -25.71 -15.81 -26.42
CA LYS A 442 -26.34 -15.63 -25.10
C LYS A 442 -25.76 -16.59 -24.07
N THR A 443 -25.61 -17.85 -24.46
CA THR A 443 -24.99 -18.88 -23.61
C THR A 443 -23.54 -18.48 -23.23
N ALA A 444 -22.72 -18.08 -24.23
CA ALA A 444 -21.35 -17.66 -23.97
C ALA A 444 -21.28 -16.43 -23.05
N VAL A 445 -22.09 -15.38 -23.28
CA VAL A 445 -22.13 -14.19 -22.43
C VAL A 445 -22.49 -14.53 -20.99
N THR A 446 -23.48 -15.38 -20.76
CA THR A 446 -23.89 -15.80 -19.41
C THR A 446 -22.81 -16.63 -18.72
N ILE A 447 -22.22 -17.59 -19.41
CA ILE A 447 -21.13 -18.43 -18.87
C ILE A 447 -19.92 -17.56 -18.54
N THR A 448 -19.50 -16.65 -19.44
CA THR A 448 -18.36 -15.76 -19.21
C THR A 448 -18.61 -14.82 -18.01
N SER A 449 -19.81 -14.25 -17.89
CA SER A 449 -20.17 -13.36 -16.77
C SER A 449 -20.11 -14.06 -15.42
N LEU A 450 -20.55 -15.30 -15.33
CA LEU A 450 -20.43 -16.12 -14.11
C LEU A 450 -18.99 -16.55 -13.87
N ALA A 451 -18.28 -16.96 -14.94
CA ALA A 451 -16.90 -17.41 -14.82
C ALA A 451 -15.95 -16.29 -14.34
N LEU A 452 -16.14 -15.04 -14.81
CA LEU A 452 -15.31 -13.91 -14.41
C LEU A 452 -15.37 -13.63 -12.90
N ALA A 453 -16.53 -13.78 -12.26
CA ALA A 453 -16.66 -13.64 -10.83
C ALA A 453 -15.81 -14.70 -10.08
N VAL A 454 -15.84 -15.93 -10.56
CA VAL A 454 -15.07 -17.03 -9.95
C VAL A 454 -13.58 -16.88 -10.21
N VAL A 455 -13.20 -16.43 -11.42
CA VAL A 455 -11.81 -16.13 -11.76
C VAL A 455 -11.27 -15.05 -10.83
N LEU A 456 -12.03 -13.97 -10.63
CA LEU A 456 -11.61 -12.87 -9.75
C LEU A 456 -11.42 -13.35 -8.31
N LEU A 457 -12.38 -14.11 -7.78
CA LEU A 457 -12.26 -14.72 -6.44
C LEU A 457 -11.03 -15.63 -6.33
N ASN A 458 -10.78 -16.44 -7.36
CA ASN A 458 -9.64 -17.34 -7.35
C ASN A 458 -8.29 -16.61 -7.48
N VAL A 459 -8.24 -15.56 -8.28
CA VAL A 459 -7.05 -14.69 -8.40
C VAL A 459 -6.76 -14.02 -7.06
N THR A 460 -7.78 -13.46 -6.39
CA THR A 460 -7.63 -12.88 -5.05
C THR A 460 -7.12 -13.90 -4.03
N ALA A 461 -7.71 -15.09 -4.00
CA ALA A 461 -7.27 -16.13 -3.07
C ALA A 461 -5.87 -16.66 -3.41
N THR A 462 -5.51 -16.76 -4.70
CA THR A 462 -4.16 -17.13 -5.13
C THR A 462 -3.15 -16.07 -4.68
N PHE A 463 -3.48 -14.79 -4.85
CA PHE A 463 -2.66 -13.68 -4.39
C PHE A 463 -2.44 -13.74 -2.87
N ALA A 464 -3.51 -13.77 -2.09
CA ALA A 464 -3.41 -13.82 -0.62
C ALA A 464 -2.72 -15.09 -0.08
N ASN A 465 -2.86 -16.24 -0.77
CA ASN A 465 -2.15 -17.46 -0.41
C ASN A 465 -0.67 -17.48 -0.87
N SER A 466 -0.29 -16.53 -1.72
CA SER A 466 1.10 -16.35 -2.15
C SER A 466 1.90 -15.48 -1.18
N PHE A 467 1.27 -14.88 -0.18
CA PHE A 467 1.93 -14.21 0.92
C PHE A 467 2.70 -15.23 1.74
N ASP A 468 4.00 -15.04 1.88
CA ASP A 468 4.92 -15.93 2.61
C ASP A 468 5.32 -15.25 3.91
N MET A 469 4.68 -15.68 5.00
CA MET A 469 4.92 -15.12 6.33
C MET A 469 6.37 -15.31 6.77
N ASP A 470 6.94 -16.50 6.48
CA ASP A 470 8.31 -16.80 6.90
C ASP A 470 9.32 -15.86 6.25
N LYS A 471 9.13 -15.55 4.95
CA LYS A 471 9.95 -14.55 4.28
C LYS A 471 9.78 -13.15 4.84
N TYR A 472 8.52 -12.76 5.12
CA TYR A 472 8.22 -11.44 5.65
C TYR A 472 8.87 -11.26 7.02
N VAL A 473 8.61 -12.19 7.93
CA VAL A 473 9.11 -12.11 9.30
C VAL A 473 10.63 -12.20 9.35
N ALA A 474 11.26 -13.06 8.54
CA ALA A 474 12.72 -13.19 8.50
C ALA A 474 13.46 -11.91 8.06
N ASN A 475 12.78 -10.95 7.46
CA ASN A 475 13.38 -9.64 7.13
C ASN A 475 13.36 -8.66 8.31
N PHE A 476 12.46 -8.87 9.28
CA PHE A 476 12.29 -7.96 10.41
C PHE A 476 12.83 -8.52 11.73
N THR A 477 12.88 -9.83 11.87
CA THR A 477 13.44 -10.47 13.07
C THR A 477 14.16 -11.76 12.73
N ALA A 478 15.24 -12.04 13.47
CA ALA A 478 16.01 -13.25 13.35
C ALA A 478 15.58 -14.35 14.35
N SER A 479 14.82 -13.99 15.39
CA SER A 479 14.44 -14.88 16.49
C SER A 479 13.03 -14.56 17.00
N ASP A 480 12.52 -15.33 17.95
CA ASP A 480 11.22 -15.05 18.57
C ASP A 480 11.24 -13.73 19.35
N PHE A 481 12.35 -13.41 20.00
CA PHE A 481 12.55 -12.18 20.76
C PHE A 481 13.94 -11.60 20.52
N ILE A 482 14.03 -10.27 20.51
CA ILE A 482 15.27 -9.51 20.51
C ILE A 482 15.12 -8.43 21.59
N VAL A 483 16.06 -8.36 22.52
CA VAL A 483 16.10 -7.39 23.60
C VAL A 483 17.33 -6.50 23.42
N ALA A 484 17.16 -5.17 23.59
CA ALA A 484 18.23 -4.19 23.49
C ALA A 484 17.92 -2.96 24.35
N ASP A 485 18.85 -2.02 24.41
CA ASP A 485 18.54 -0.66 24.82
C ASP A 485 17.44 -0.05 23.94
N ALA A 486 16.51 0.69 24.53
CA ALA A 486 15.38 1.24 23.80
C ALA A 486 15.80 2.16 22.64
N GLY A 487 16.92 2.85 22.77
CA GLY A 487 17.51 3.68 21.72
C GLY A 487 17.87 2.93 20.45
N GLN A 488 18.18 1.61 20.56
CA GLN A 488 18.49 0.77 19.41
C GLN A 488 17.28 0.47 18.52
N PHE A 489 16.06 0.63 19.02
CA PHE A 489 14.82 0.42 18.29
C PHE A 489 14.24 1.72 17.70
N GLN A 490 14.82 2.88 18.04
CA GLN A 490 14.37 4.17 17.52
C GLN A 490 14.94 4.46 16.12
N THR A 491 14.12 5.01 15.25
CA THR A 491 14.56 5.45 13.93
C THR A 491 15.40 6.74 14.08
N GLY A 492 16.66 6.69 13.66
CA GLY A 492 17.59 7.82 13.82
C GLY A 492 18.15 7.97 15.24
N GLY A 493 18.09 6.90 16.06
CA GLY A 493 18.73 6.84 17.35
C GLY A 493 20.27 6.89 17.27
N ASP A 494 20.90 7.08 18.42
CA ASP A 494 22.33 7.14 18.50
C ASP A 494 23.00 5.81 18.14
N SER A 495 24.23 5.89 17.62
CA SER A 495 25.05 4.71 17.42
C SER A 495 25.29 3.99 18.76
N PHE A 496 25.27 2.67 18.74
CA PHE A 496 25.54 1.86 19.94
C PHE A 496 26.85 2.29 20.62
N ASN A 497 26.79 2.46 21.93
CA ASN A 497 27.92 2.77 22.79
C ASN A 497 27.89 1.89 24.05
N GLY A 498 28.92 1.96 24.91
CA GLY A 498 29.04 1.11 26.09
C GLY A 498 27.94 1.35 27.16
N GLU A 499 27.28 2.51 27.15
CA GLU A 499 26.19 2.85 28.10
C GLU A 499 24.88 2.17 27.70
N MET A 500 24.72 1.85 26.43
CA MET A 500 23.58 1.12 25.88
C MET A 500 23.71 -0.40 26.00
N ALA A 501 24.80 -0.90 26.59
CA ALA A 501 25.05 -2.32 26.69
C ALA A 501 24.05 -3.03 27.61
N LEU A 502 23.50 -4.17 27.16
CA LEU A 502 22.64 -5.03 27.96
C LEU A 502 23.43 -5.61 29.15
N PRO A 503 22.96 -5.49 30.39
CA PRO A 503 23.61 -6.10 31.55
C PRO A 503 23.37 -7.62 31.52
N GLN A 504 24.41 -8.38 31.92
CA GLN A 504 24.29 -9.83 32.05
C GLN A 504 23.14 -10.25 32.98
N ALA A 505 22.82 -9.46 34.01
CA ALA A 505 21.74 -9.74 34.94
C ALA A 505 20.37 -9.83 34.23
N LEU A 506 20.11 -9.00 33.19
CA LEU A 506 18.87 -9.08 32.41
C LEU A 506 18.81 -10.38 31.59
N VAL A 507 19.92 -10.77 30.96
CA VAL A 507 20.00 -12.06 30.25
C VAL A 507 19.73 -13.22 31.19
N ASP A 508 20.35 -13.21 32.39
CA ASP A 508 20.14 -14.24 33.42
C ASP A 508 18.66 -14.28 33.91
N GLU A 509 17.99 -13.14 34.01
CA GLU A 509 16.57 -13.06 34.37
C GLU A 509 15.65 -13.63 33.28
N ILE A 510 15.95 -13.37 32.01
CA ILE A 510 15.23 -13.93 30.85
C ILE A 510 15.36 -15.46 30.86
N ASP A 511 16.58 -15.97 31.01
CA ASP A 511 16.86 -17.42 31.06
C ASP A 511 16.19 -18.10 32.26
N ALA A 512 16.08 -17.40 33.38
CA ALA A 512 15.41 -17.87 34.59
C ALA A 512 13.89 -18.02 34.48
N GLN A 513 13.23 -17.30 33.52
CA GLN A 513 11.79 -17.50 33.27
C GLN A 513 11.48 -18.92 32.75
N GLY A 514 12.46 -19.58 32.15
CA GLY A 514 12.27 -20.86 31.47
C GLY A 514 11.63 -20.72 30.09
N GLY A 515 11.65 -21.76 29.30
CA GLY A 515 11.10 -21.78 27.96
C GLY A 515 12.03 -21.28 26.86
N VAL A 516 13.15 -20.63 27.18
CA VAL A 516 14.21 -20.31 26.21
C VAL A 516 14.80 -21.62 25.69
N THR A 517 14.81 -21.80 24.39
CA THR A 517 15.34 -23.03 23.73
C THR A 517 16.76 -22.84 23.25
N GLU A 518 17.01 -21.71 22.59
CA GLU A 518 18.34 -21.31 22.10
C GLU A 518 18.40 -19.77 22.14
N GLY A 519 19.59 -19.20 22.35
CA GLY A 519 19.80 -17.77 22.36
C GLY A 519 21.27 -17.43 22.17
N GLY A 520 21.54 -16.19 21.81
CA GLY A 520 22.89 -15.68 21.62
C GLY A 520 22.95 -14.15 21.64
N LYS A 521 24.13 -13.68 22.02
CA LYS A 521 24.43 -12.26 22.10
C LYS A 521 25.07 -11.76 20.82
N VAL A 522 24.78 -10.53 20.50
CA VAL A 522 25.47 -9.72 19.49
C VAL A 522 26.18 -8.59 20.21
N TYR A 523 27.50 -8.57 20.09
CA TYR A 523 28.36 -7.52 20.65
C TYR A 523 28.61 -6.44 19.60
N GLY A 524 28.54 -5.19 19.99
CA GLY A 524 28.65 -4.06 19.08
C GLY A 524 29.78 -3.12 19.46
N LYS A 525 30.45 -2.58 18.44
CA LYS A 525 31.36 -1.46 18.56
C LYS A 525 31.36 -0.67 17.25
N THR A 526 30.97 0.58 17.30
CA THR A 526 30.92 1.46 16.12
C THR A 526 32.23 2.22 15.91
N SER A 527 32.84 2.72 16.98
CA SER A 527 34.01 3.59 16.93
C SER A 527 34.92 3.29 18.13
N PRO A 528 36.22 3.50 18.03
CA PRO A 528 36.95 3.83 16.81
C PRO A 528 37.60 2.56 16.16
N VAL A 529 37.03 2.09 15.08
CA VAL A 529 37.61 1.02 14.25
C VAL A 529 37.77 1.53 12.82
N GLU A 530 38.92 1.34 12.23
CA GLU A 530 39.21 1.71 10.84
C GLU A 530 39.55 0.50 9.99
N GLU A 531 39.17 0.54 8.74
CA GLU A 531 39.59 -0.34 7.67
C GLU A 531 40.47 0.38 6.67
N PHE A 532 41.05 -0.33 5.71
CA PHE A 532 41.86 0.27 4.67
C PHE A 532 41.35 -0.07 3.28
N VAL A 533 40.92 0.93 2.56
CA VAL A 533 40.26 0.81 1.25
C VAL A 533 41.05 1.50 0.16
N THR A 534 40.79 1.12 -1.10
CA THR A 534 41.36 1.84 -2.26
C THR A 534 40.67 3.18 -2.43
N GLU A 535 41.38 4.17 -2.98
CA GLU A 535 40.82 5.47 -3.28
C GLU A 535 39.63 5.37 -4.27
N GLU A 536 39.69 4.42 -5.21
CA GLU A 536 38.62 4.18 -6.16
C GLU A 536 37.33 3.72 -5.44
N TYR A 537 37.44 2.79 -4.51
CA TYR A 537 36.31 2.31 -3.70
C TYR A 537 35.76 3.41 -2.80
N TYR A 538 36.63 4.14 -2.09
CA TYR A 538 36.26 5.25 -1.22
C TYR A 538 35.44 6.30 -1.96
N ARG A 539 35.89 6.69 -3.18
CA ARG A 539 35.14 7.63 -4.02
C ARG A 539 33.80 7.09 -4.47
N ALA A 540 33.75 5.82 -4.86
CA ALA A 540 32.51 5.18 -5.29
C ALA A 540 31.48 5.10 -4.16
N SER A 541 31.90 4.64 -2.96
CA SER A 541 30.99 4.46 -1.79
C SER A 541 30.46 5.80 -1.25
N LYS A 542 31.24 6.89 -1.33
CA LYS A 542 30.84 8.21 -0.80
C LYS A 542 30.26 9.15 -1.87
N SER A 543 30.26 8.77 -3.16
CA SER A 543 29.79 9.62 -4.27
C SER A 543 28.31 9.98 -4.22
N TRP A 544 27.51 9.24 -3.46
CA TRP A 544 26.11 9.57 -3.21
C TRP A 544 25.94 10.81 -2.32
N TRP A 545 26.87 11.03 -1.37
CA TRP A 545 26.80 12.08 -0.36
C TRP A 545 27.66 13.30 -0.67
N TYR A 546 28.78 13.10 -1.40
CA TYR A 546 29.84 14.10 -1.63
C TYR A 546 30.20 14.18 -3.11
N ASP A 547 30.46 15.37 -3.56
CA ASP A 547 31.01 15.60 -4.92
C ASP A 547 32.52 15.33 -5.03
N ALA A 548 33.05 15.48 -6.26
CA ALA A 548 34.44 15.21 -6.53
C ALA A 548 35.40 16.18 -5.77
N GLU A 549 35.04 17.46 -5.58
CA GLU A 549 35.86 18.46 -4.92
C GLU A 549 35.87 18.23 -3.38
N GLN A 550 34.71 17.91 -2.81
CA GLN A 550 34.61 17.52 -1.40
C GLN A 550 35.38 16.24 -1.12
N LEU A 551 35.24 15.21 -1.99
CA LEU A 551 36.01 13.97 -1.88
C LEU A 551 37.51 14.19 -1.99
N ASP A 552 37.97 15.07 -2.90
CA ASP A 552 39.39 15.44 -3.01
C ASP A 552 39.89 16.09 -1.72
N SER A 553 39.10 16.95 -1.09
CA SER A 553 39.42 17.58 0.18
C SER A 553 39.51 16.55 1.31
N MET A 554 38.50 15.66 1.42
CA MET A 554 38.48 14.61 2.44
C MET A 554 39.66 13.65 2.30
N ILE A 555 39.93 13.16 1.09
CA ILE A 555 40.99 12.20 0.79
C ILE A 555 42.38 12.78 1.08
N ARG A 556 42.56 14.08 0.90
CA ARG A 556 43.84 14.78 1.13
C ARG A 556 44.36 14.60 2.56
N PHE A 557 43.44 14.51 3.53
CA PHE A 557 43.79 14.47 4.95
C PHE A 557 43.58 13.09 5.61
N LYS A 558 43.04 12.09 4.86
CA LYS A 558 42.89 10.73 5.34
C LYS A 558 44.22 10.03 5.56
N ASP A 559 44.35 9.32 6.66
CA ASP A 559 45.47 8.43 6.94
C ASP A 559 45.62 7.36 5.86
N ARG A 560 46.86 6.94 5.60
CA ARG A 560 47.16 5.86 4.66
C ARG A 560 48.07 4.82 5.31
N ASN A 561 47.80 3.54 5.02
CA ASN A 561 48.73 2.50 5.43
C ASN A 561 49.98 2.43 4.51
N GLU A 562 50.91 1.50 4.83
CA GLU A 562 52.13 1.30 4.02
C GLU A 562 51.87 0.96 2.55
N ALA A 563 50.73 0.35 2.24
CA ALA A 563 50.31 0.03 0.88
C ALA A 563 49.62 1.22 0.16
N GLY A 564 49.47 2.38 0.81
CA GLY A 564 48.84 3.56 0.29
C GLY A 564 47.29 3.54 0.27
N LEU A 565 46.68 2.56 0.93
CA LEU A 565 45.23 2.47 1.11
C LEU A 565 44.77 3.51 2.13
N LEU A 566 43.57 4.05 1.93
CA LEU A 566 42.93 5.06 2.79
C LEU A 566 42.30 4.43 4.00
N ALA A 567 42.50 5.02 5.18
CA ALA A 567 41.76 4.67 6.37
C ALA A 567 40.30 5.14 6.26
N ASP A 568 39.32 4.26 6.45
CA ASP A 568 37.91 4.59 6.56
C ASP A 568 37.29 3.92 7.78
N THR A 569 36.16 4.41 8.23
CA THR A 569 35.47 3.85 9.40
C THR A 569 34.90 2.48 9.06
N ALA A 570 35.06 1.50 9.96
CA ALA A 570 34.42 0.20 9.88
C ALA A 570 33.54 -0.06 11.10
N GLN A 571 32.43 -0.79 10.87
CA GLN A 571 31.60 -1.34 11.93
C GLN A 571 31.86 -2.84 12.07
N ILE A 572 31.92 -3.33 13.30
CA ILE A 572 32.21 -4.73 13.59
C ILE A 572 31.22 -5.32 14.57
N TYR A 573 30.86 -6.58 14.34
CA TYR A 573 30.02 -7.38 15.23
C TYR A 573 30.80 -8.53 15.81
N GLY A 574 30.64 -8.75 17.11
CA GLY A 574 30.98 -10.04 17.75
C GLY A 574 29.68 -10.85 17.86
N MET A 575 29.62 -12.06 17.33
CA MET A 575 28.42 -12.87 17.37
C MET A 575 28.63 -14.21 18.01
N GLU A 576 27.75 -14.57 18.96
CA GLU A 576 27.69 -15.95 19.51
C GLU A 576 27.09 -16.90 18.44
N PRO A 577 27.25 -18.23 18.59
CA PRO A 577 26.85 -19.23 17.60
C PRO A 577 25.40 -19.07 17.11
N PHE A 578 24.44 -18.80 18.01
CA PHE A 578 23.04 -18.59 17.66
C PHE A 578 22.86 -17.45 16.66
N ALA A 579 23.51 -16.32 16.90
CA ALA A 579 23.41 -15.15 15.99
C ALA A 579 24.10 -15.41 14.64
N LEU A 580 25.25 -16.15 14.65
CA LEU A 580 25.95 -16.58 13.42
C LEU A 580 25.07 -17.50 12.56
N ASP A 581 24.26 -18.37 13.16
CA ASP A 581 23.36 -19.29 12.45
C ASP A 581 22.23 -18.54 11.68
N HIS A 582 21.94 -17.31 12.05
CA HIS A 582 20.93 -16.47 11.43
C HIS A 582 21.48 -15.58 10.30
N LEU A 583 22.79 -15.63 10.02
CA LEU A 583 23.38 -14.92 8.89
C LEU A 583 23.06 -15.63 7.58
N ARG A 584 22.70 -14.86 6.56
CA ARG A 584 22.55 -15.41 5.21
C ARG A 584 23.90 -15.43 4.50
N VAL A 585 24.46 -16.64 4.30
CA VAL A 585 25.72 -16.82 3.58
C VAL A 585 25.52 -16.67 2.07
N LEU A 586 26.29 -15.77 1.47
CA LEU A 586 26.31 -15.53 0.01
C LEU A 586 27.41 -16.37 -0.65
N GLU A 587 28.63 -16.35 -0.07
CA GLU A 587 29.78 -17.13 -0.51
C GLU A 587 30.62 -17.55 0.71
N GLY A 588 31.37 -18.65 0.59
CA GLY A 588 32.25 -19.12 1.64
C GLY A 588 31.57 -20.01 2.67
N ASP A 589 32.12 -20.06 3.88
CA ASP A 589 31.69 -20.94 4.96
C ASP A 589 31.96 -20.30 6.34
N LEU A 590 30.92 -20.28 7.17
CA LEU A 590 30.99 -19.72 8.54
C LEU A 590 31.74 -20.61 9.53
N SER A 591 32.10 -21.86 9.17
CA SER A 591 32.73 -22.82 10.11
C SER A 591 33.96 -22.26 10.86
N LYS A 592 34.72 -21.37 10.18
CA LYS A 592 35.87 -20.71 10.79
C LYS A 592 35.52 -19.67 11.85
N LEU A 593 34.33 -19.10 11.78
CA LEU A 593 33.82 -18.10 12.75
C LEU A 593 33.32 -18.75 14.05
N TYR A 594 33.08 -20.08 14.04
CA TYR A 594 32.74 -20.80 15.28
C TYR A 594 33.99 -21.19 16.08
N GLU A 595 35.21 -21.02 15.52
CA GLU A 595 36.47 -21.33 16.22
C GLU A 595 36.90 -20.11 17.07
N PRO A 596 36.90 -20.22 18.41
CA PRO A 596 37.29 -19.12 19.27
C PRO A 596 38.76 -18.71 19.04
N GLY A 597 39.01 -17.40 18.94
CA GLY A 597 40.36 -16.84 18.84
C GLY A 597 41.03 -16.97 17.47
N GLY A 598 40.29 -17.40 16.43
CA GLY A 598 40.73 -17.34 15.04
C GLY A 598 40.71 -15.90 14.51
N ASN A 599 41.61 -15.57 13.56
CA ASN A 599 41.58 -14.26 12.87
C ASN A 599 40.76 -14.37 11.57
N TYR A 600 39.47 -14.61 11.73
CA TYR A 600 38.53 -14.72 10.61
C TYR A 600 37.40 -13.75 10.77
N VAL A 601 36.95 -13.18 9.61
CA VAL A 601 35.79 -12.32 9.54
C VAL A 601 34.88 -12.73 8.39
N ALA A 602 33.61 -12.40 8.49
CA ALA A 602 32.70 -12.35 7.35
C ALA A 602 32.47 -10.90 6.95
N ALA A 603 32.53 -10.58 5.65
CA ALA A 603 32.20 -9.28 5.12
C ALA A 603 30.68 -9.18 4.88
N VAL A 604 30.07 -8.09 5.34
CA VAL A 604 28.61 -7.89 5.29
C VAL A 604 28.24 -7.10 4.06
N TYR A 605 27.45 -7.70 3.20
CA TYR A 605 26.90 -7.10 1.98
C TYR A 605 25.49 -6.60 2.21
N SER A 606 25.13 -5.48 1.60
CA SER A 606 23.78 -4.93 1.69
C SER A 606 22.79 -5.71 0.81
N ASP A 607 21.53 -5.72 1.20
CA ASP A 607 20.42 -6.21 0.40
C ASP A 607 19.67 -5.04 -0.22
N ASN A 608 19.22 -5.22 -1.46
CA ASN A 608 18.29 -4.28 -2.09
C ASN A 608 16.86 -4.47 -1.55
N ASP A 609 15.94 -3.58 -1.93
CA ASP A 609 14.52 -3.61 -1.51
C ASP A 609 13.79 -4.94 -1.84
N TYR A 610 14.38 -5.79 -2.68
CA TYR A 610 13.84 -7.11 -3.04
C TYR A 610 14.50 -8.27 -2.27
N GLY A 611 15.39 -7.98 -1.33
CA GLY A 611 16.14 -8.98 -0.57
C GLY A 611 17.20 -9.71 -1.40
N GLU A 612 17.68 -9.11 -2.49
CA GLU A 612 18.80 -9.61 -3.28
C GLU A 612 20.07 -8.89 -2.86
N ALA A 613 21.15 -9.64 -2.64
CA ALA A 613 22.42 -9.07 -2.21
C ALA A 613 23.06 -8.23 -3.34
N GLU A 614 23.50 -7.03 -3.00
CA GLU A 614 24.24 -6.13 -3.87
C GLU A 614 25.73 -6.44 -3.77
N MET A 615 26.26 -7.21 -4.75
CA MET A 615 27.65 -7.72 -4.73
C MET A 615 28.73 -6.65 -4.96
N ASP A 616 28.37 -5.42 -5.13
CA ASP A 616 29.22 -4.22 -5.22
C ASP A 616 29.13 -3.29 -3.99
N SER A 617 28.28 -3.64 -3.02
CA SER A 617 28.09 -2.86 -1.79
C SER A 617 29.29 -2.95 -0.82
N HIS A 618 30.23 -3.90 -1.01
CA HIS A 618 31.38 -4.08 -0.14
C HIS A 618 32.63 -4.44 -0.95
N TRP A 619 33.80 -3.91 -0.56
CA TRP A 619 35.06 -4.15 -1.25
C TRP A 619 35.72 -5.50 -0.95
N ALA A 620 35.60 -5.98 0.30
CA ALA A 620 36.26 -7.20 0.75
C ALA A 620 35.66 -8.44 0.05
N LYS A 621 36.52 -9.33 -0.45
CA LYS A 621 36.13 -10.52 -1.21
C LYS A 621 36.58 -11.78 -0.48
N LEU A 622 35.90 -12.91 -0.74
CA LEU A 622 36.20 -14.19 -0.12
C LEU A 622 37.69 -14.57 -0.24
N GLY A 623 38.33 -14.94 0.87
CA GLY A 623 39.74 -15.30 0.97
C GLY A 623 40.71 -14.12 0.92
N SER A 624 40.23 -12.86 0.83
CA SER A 624 41.09 -11.69 0.95
C SER A 624 41.51 -11.46 2.40
N THR A 625 42.61 -10.72 2.59
CA THR A 625 43.01 -10.24 3.92
C THR A 625 42.49 -8.83 4.13
N VAL A 626 41.85 -8.60 5.27
CA VAL A 626 41.38 -7.30 5.74
C VAL A 626 42.20 -6.89 6.95
N THR A 627 42.72 -5.67 6.95
CA THR A 627 43.35 -5.09 8.13
C THR A 627 42.36 -4.16 8.83
N LEU A 628 42.03 -4.47 10.08
CA LEU A 628 41.22 -3.62 10.94
C LEU A 628 42.14 -2.95 11.96
N ARG A 629 42.00 -1.64 12.06
CA ARG A 629 42.71 -0.79 13.00
C ARG A 629 41.82 -0.46 14.19
N TYR A 630 42.18 -0.92 15.35
CA TYR A 630 41.56 -0.58 16.62
C TYR A 630 42.23 0.66 17.18
N VAL A 631 41.57 1.80 17.14
CA VAL A 631 42.14 3.05 17.58
C VAL A 631 41.86 3.27 19.06
N GLU A 632 42.90 3.55 19.84
CA GLU A 632 42.82 3.91 21.26
C GLU A 632 42.83 5.40 21.45
N GLU A 633 43.48 6.19 20.54
CA GLU A 633 43.64 7.63 20.67
C GLU A 633 43.77 8.28 19.30
N TYR A 634 42.96 9.32 19.05
CA TYR A 634 43.12 10.22 17.91
C TYR A 634 43.76 11.51 18.34
N GLU A 635 44.59 12.08 17.45
CA GLU A 635 45.06 13.44 17.51
C GLU A 635 44.33 14.29 16.49
N TYR A 636 43.76 15.40 16.93
CA TYR A 636 43.07 16.38 16.09
C TYR A 636 44.03 17.53 15.78
N TYR A 637 44.11 17.93 14.51
CA TYR A 637 45.06 18.93 14.10
C TYR A 637 44.48 19.82 13.00
N ASP A 638 45.03 21.05 12.89
CA ASP A 638 44.75 21.95 11.75
C ASP A 638 45.43 21.42 10.51
N PRO A 639 44.67 21.03 9.45
CA PRO A 639 45.22 20.42 8.25
C PRO A 639 46.10 21.37 7.42
N ASP A 640 46.01 22.69 7.57
CA ASP A 640 46.75 23.68 6.81
C ASP A 640 48.06 24.06 7.53
N THR A 641 48.05 24.11 8.86
CA THR A 641 49.24 24.48 9.65
C THR A 641 49.96 23.29 10.27
N GLY A 642 49.24 22.18 10.47
CA GLY A 642 49.70 20.98 11.21
C GLY A 642 49.75 21.18 12.71
N GLU A 643 49.16 22.24 13.25
CA GLU A 643 49.11 22.49 14.69
C GLU A 643 48.09 21.55 15.34
N VAL A 644 48.49 20.91 16.42
CA VAL A 644 47.65 19.94 17.17
C VAL A 644 46.74 20.69 18.13
N TYR A 645 45.45 20.38 18.06
CA TYR A 645 44.46 20.91 18.99
C TYR A 645 44.56 20.22 20.35
N PRO A 646 44.35 20.92 21.46
CA PRO A 646 44.18 20.33 22.78
C PRO A 646 42.97 19.39 22.82
N GLU A 647 43.00 18.39 23.65
CA GLU A 647 41.93 17.37 23.84
C GLU A 647 40.57 17.98 24.17
N ASP A 648 40.56 19.14 24.83
CA ASP A 648 39.39 19.93 25.22
C ASP A 648 39.06 21.09 24.24
N ALA A 649 39.66 21.11 23.05
CA ALA A 649 39.38 22.16 22.09
C ALA A 649 37.99 22.04 21.47
N ASP A 650 37.30 23.18 21.36
CA ASP A 650 36.06 23.24 20.57
C ASP A 650 36.38 23.21 19.06
N LEU A 651 36.16 22.05 18.44
CA LEU A 651 36.45 21.84 17.03
C LEU A 651 35.34 22.35 16.09
N SER A 652 34.19 22.80 16.63
CA SER A 652 33.03 23.21 15.83
C SER A 652 33.28 24.45 14.94
N GLN A 653 34.26 25.29 15.29
CA GLN A 653 34.54 26.57 14.63
C GLN A 653 35.91 26.58 13.92
N VAL A 654 36.62 25.48 13.87
CA VAL A 654 37.96 25.39 13.30
C VAL A 654 38.02 24.32 12.19
N ASN A 655 38.98 24.52 11.27
CA ASN A 655 39.25 23.49 10.28
C ASN A 655 40.11 22.41 10.94
N TRP A 656 39.61 21.17 10.98
CA TRP A 656 40.33 20.07 11.64
C TRP A 656 40.35 18.80 10.80
N ALA A 657 41.38 18.02 11.02
CA ALA A 657 41.51 16.64 10.59
C ALA A 657 41.93 15.76 11.78
N SER A 658 41.66 14.46 11.71
CA SER A 658 42.11 13.52 12.72
C SER A 658 43.09 12.52 12.16
N ARG A 659 44.03 12.02 13.02
CA ARG A 659 44.86 10.88 12.73
C ARG A 659 44.99 9.97 13.94
N ALA A 660 45.02 8.67 13.69
CA ALA A 660 45.21 7.70 14.75
C ALA A 660 46.68 7.73 15.23
N VAL A 661 46.93 8.03 16.53
CA VAL A 661 48.26 8.10 17.13
C VAL A 661 48.58 6.92 18.00
N LYS A 662 47.55 6.28 18.60
CA LYS A 662 47.68 5.06 19.37
C LYS A 662 46.66 4.05 18.86
N TYR A 663 47.15 2.98 18.28
CA TYR A 663 46.30 1.99 17.65
C TYR A 663 46.96 0.61 17.57
N ARG A 664 46.14 -0.38 17.22
CA ARG A 664 46.59 -1.76 16.96
C ARG A 664 45.97 -2.26 15.67
N ASP A 665 46.80 -2.62 14.70
CA ASP A 665 46.38 -3.24 13.45
C ASP A 665 46.30 -4.75 13.60
N VAL A 666 45.20 -5.37 13.16
CA VAL A 666 45.02 -6.82 13.13
C VAL A 666 44.55 -7.24 11.74
N GLU A 667 45.24 -8.29 11.23
CA GLU A 667 44.86 -8.88 9.94
C GLU A 667 43.91 -10.05 10.15
N TYR A 668 42.84 -10.08 9.33
CA TYR A 668 41.84 -11.11 9.28
C TYR A 668 41.67 -11.68 7.87
N GLU A 669 41.44 -13.00 7.77
CA GLU A 669 41.00 -13.63 6.52
C GLU A 669 39.50 -13.54 6.40
N VAL A 670 38.98 -13.12 5.24
CA VAL A 670 37.54 -13.12 4.92
C VAL A 670 37.12 -14.56 4.63
N ALA A 671 36.46 -15.20 5.61
CA ALA A 671 36.04 -16.59 5.54
C ALA A 671 34.68 -16.76 4.83
N ALA A 672 33.82 -15.75 4.88
CA ALA A 672 32.51 -15.75 4.24
C ALA A 672 32.09 -14.34 3.80
N LEU A 673 31.18 -14.30 2.84
CA LEU A 673 30.41 -13.12 2.47
C LEU A 673 28.97 -13.36 2.95
N VAL A 674 28.40 -12.42 3.69
CA VAL A 674 27.11 -12.60 4.37
C VAL A 674 26.22 -11.35 4.22
N THR A 675 24.94 -11.51 4.53
CA THR A 675 24.07 -10.39 4.92
C THR A 675 23.61 -10.60 6.36
N VAL A 676 23.54 -9.51 7.12
CA VAL A 676 23.04 -9.50 8.50
C VAL A 676 21.57 -9.11 8.48
N PRO A 677 20.66 -9.85 9.17
CA PRO A 677 19.28 -9.41 9.34
C PRO A 677 19.23 -8.00 9.94
N SER A 678 18.35 -7.14 9.42
CA SER A 678 18.20 -5.75 9.90
C SER A 678 18.00 -5.68 11.43
N ALA A 679 17.29 -6.66 11.98
CA ALA A 679 17.03 -6.76 13.42
C ALA A 679 18.29 -6.98 14.29
N LEU A 680 19.38 -7.50 13.72
CA LEU A 680 20.67 -7.74 14.40
C LEU A 680 21.76 -6.77 13.98
N SER A 681 21.44 -5.81 13.10
CA SER A 681 22.38 -4.79 12.59
C SER A 681 22.44 -3.58 13.53
N TYR A 682 23.42 -2.72 13.31
CA TYR A 682 23.50 -1.41 14.00
C TYR A 682 22.33 -0.47 13.65
N ARG A 683 21.54 -0.81 12.61
CA ARG A 683 20.42 0.05 12.10
C ARG A 683 20.88 1.44 11.66
N TYR A 684 22.19 1.64 11.50
CA TYR A 684 22.82 2.87 11.06
C TYR A 684 23.66 2.59 9.81
N TYR A 685 23.46 3.38 8.76
CA TYR A 685 24.19 3.23 7.50
C TYR A 685 25.31 4.26 7.44
N GLY A 686 26.56 3.82 7.41
CA GLY A 686 27.66 4.77 7.30
C GLY A 686 29.06 4.18 7.12
N ALA A 687 29.22 2.89 7.35
CA ALA A 687 30.52 2.20 7.29
C ALA A 687 30.37 0.79 6.72
N ASP A 688 31.44 0.23 6.21
CA ASP A 688 31.52 -1.18 5.87
C ASP A 688 31.50 -2.04 7.14
N GLU A 689 30.83 -3.19 7.08
CA GLU A 689 30.55 -4.01 8.25
C GLU A 689 31.24 -5.37 8.18
N PHE A 690 31.73 -5.85 9.32
CA PHE A 690 32.36 -7.16 9.47
C PHE A 690 31.83 -7.91 10.68
N VAL A 691 31.56 -9.21 10.51
CA VAL A 691 31.19 -10.12 11.60
C VAL A 691 32.36 -11.00 11.97
N MET A 692 32.60 -11.18 13.27
CA MET A 692 33.58 -12.09 13.81
C MET A 692 33.02 -12.92 14.99
N ASN A 693 33.72 -13.91 15.41
CA ASN A 693 33.40 -14.67 16.62
C ASN A 693 33.37 -13.73 17.86
N ASP A 694 32.47 -13.98 18.81
CA ASP A 694 32.31 -13.20 20.05
C ASP A 694 33.62 -13.07 20.85
N GLN A 695 34.35 -14.15 21.04
CA GLN A 695 35.61 -14.14 21.81
C GLN A 695 36.75 -13.44 21.05
N THR A 696 36.77 -13.54 19.74
CA THR A 696 37.69 -12.77 18.89
C THR A 696 37.39 -11.29 19.01
N PHE A 697 36.10 -10.92 18.98
CA PHE A 697 35.64 -9.53 19.15
C PHE A 697 36.12 -8.98 20.51
N ILE A 698 35.77 -9.64 21.62
CA ILE A 698 36.14 -9.20 22.97
C ILE A 698 37.67 -9.07 23.13
N ARG A 699 38.43 -10.06 22.62
CA ARG A 699 39.89 -10.02 22.64
C ARG A 699 40.49 -8.81 21.93
N ASP A 700 39.92 -8.49 20.76
CA ASP A 700 40.51 -7.50 19.86
C ASP A 700 39.96 -6.09 20.07
N THR A 701 38.70 -5.95 20.48
CA THR A 701 38.12 -4.65 20.80
C THR A 701 38.34 -4.20 22.23
N GLY A 702 38.55 -5.18 23.17
CA GLY A 702 38.64 -4.92 24.59
C GLY A 702 37.29 -4.57 25.25
N THR A 703 36.18 -4.73 24.55
CA THR A 703 34.82 -4.51 25.09
C THR A 703 33.98 -5.79 25.01
N ASP A 704 33.14 -6.00 26.01
CA ASP A 704 32.13 -7.06 26.07
C ASP A 704 30.68 -6.51 26.05
N GLY A 705 30.54 -5.32 25.50
CA GLY A 705 29.24 -4.63 25.39
C GLY A 705 28.26 -5.41 24.52
N VAL A 706 27.19 -5.93 25.13
CA VAL A 706 26.13 -6.65 24.45
C VAL A 706 25.14 -5.65 23.84
N MET A 707 25.06 -5.60 22.52
CA MET A 707 24.13 -4.75 21.79
C MET A 707 22.74 -5.37 21.74
N TYR A 708 22.65 -6.65 21.39
CA TYR A 708 21.40 -7.42 21.32
C TYR A 708 21.53 -8.75 22.04
N TYR A 709 20.46 -9.19 22.70
CA TYR A 709 20.23 -10.57 23.07
C TYR A 709 19.04 -11.09 22.26
N ALA A 710 19.32 -12.02 21.34
CA ALA A 710 18.33 -12.63 20.47
C ALA A 710 18.11 -14.08 20.93
N PHE A 711 16.85 -14.52 21.05
CA PHE A 711 16.56 -15.87 21.54
C PHE A 711 15.21 -16.39 21.06
N ASP A 712 15.11 -17.72 21.00
CA ASP A 712 13.88 -18.45 20.68
C ASP A 712 13.29 -19.10 21.92
N THR A 713 11.97 -19.22 21.92
CA THR A 713 11.21 -19.88 23.00
C THR A 713 10.40 -21.05 22.48
N THR A 714 9.86 -21.87 23.40
CA THR A 714 8.85 -22.85 23.02
C THR A 714 7.52 -22.15 22.69
N ASP A 715 6.72 -22.70 21.75
CA ASP A 715 5.40 -22.16 21.41
C ASP A 715 4.48 -22.00 22.64
N GLN A 716 4.69 -22.81 23.70
CA GLN A 716 3.87 -22.77 24.92
C GLN A 716 4.26 -21.61 25.84
N ASP A 717 5.53 -21.25 25.87
CA ASP A 717 6.09 -20.25 26.80
C ASP A 717 6.19 -18.86 26.14
N ASN A 718 6.05 -18.76 24.82
CA ASN A 718 6.18 -17.54 24.05
C ASN A 718 5.29 -16.39 24.61
N ALA A 719 4.01 -16.67 24.88
CA ALA A 719 3.10 -15.66 25.45
C ALA A 719 3.45 -15.26 26.90
N ALA A 720 4.05 -16.16 27.69
CA ALA A 720 4.50 -15.85 29.04
C ALA A 720 5.77 -14.97 29.02
N MET A 721 6.69 -15.26 28.09
CA MET A 721 7.88 -14.46 27.87
C MET A 721 7.51 -13.05 27.36
N GLU A 722 6.58 -12.95 26.43
CA GLU A 722 6.04 -11.66 25.94
C GLU A 722 5.49 -10.82 27.11
N ALA A 723 4.71 -11.44 28.02
CA ALA A 723 4.16 -10.73 29.17
C ALA A 723 5.26 -10.32 30.18
N PHE A 724 6.28 -11.15 30.38
CA PHE A 724 7.42 -10.82 31.22
C PHE A 724 8.21 -9.64 30.65
N LEU A 725 8.57 -9.68 29.37
CA LEU A 725 9.33 -8.60 28.72
C LEU A 725 8.55 -7.30 28.73
N ALA A 726 7.24 -7.34 28.41
CA ALA A 726 6.38 -6.16 28.46
C ALA A 726 6.31 -5.53 29.88
N ASP A 727 6.23 -6.35 30.94
CA ASP A 727 6.27 -5.84 32.31
C ASP A 727 7.66 -5.31 32.70
N TYR A 728 8.71 -6.04 32.36
CA TYR A 728 10.09 -5.65 32.67
C TYR A 728 10.46 -4.32 32.01
N THR A 729 10.27 -4.22 30.70
CA THR A 729 10.62 -3.03 29.92
C THR A 729 9.66 -1.86 30.14
N GLY A 730 8.41 -2.13 30.56
CA GLY A 730 7.44 -1.08 30.85
C GLY A 730 7.51 -0.54 32.27
N ASN A 731 7.76 -1.41 33.26
CA ASN A 731 7.61 -1.07 34.69
C ASN A 731 8.87 -1.25 35.53
N VAL A 732 9.74 -2.22 35.20
CA VAL A 732 10.91 -2.55 36.02
C VAL A 732 12.14 -1.77 35.55
N ASN A 733 12.46 -1.85 34.27
CA ASN A 733 13.58 -1.11 33.68
C ASN A 733 13.24 -0.58 32.29
N PRO A 734 12.65 0.62 32.21
CA PRO A 734 12.25 1.23 30.94
C PRO A 734 13.40 1.60 29.99
N GLN A 735 14.65 1.55 30.43
CA GLN A 735 15.80 1.79 29.58
C GLN A 735 15.88 0.77 28.43
N PHE A 736 15.45 -0.47 28.67
CA PHE A 736 15.46 -1.53 27.66
C PHE A 736 14.10 -1.70 27.02
N ASP A 737 14.11 -2.23 25.78
CA ASP A 737 12.91 -2.60 25.04
C ASP A 737 13.11 -3.94 24.32
N TYR A 738 12.06 -4.42 23.68
CA TYR A 738 12.13 -5.69 22.95
C TYR A 738 11.29 -5.66 21.67
N GLU A 739 11.69 -6.45 20.71
CA GLU A 739 10.91 -6.80 19.52
C GLU A 739 10.49 -8.26 19.58
N SER A 740 9.28 -8.58 19.16
CA SER A 740 8.80 -9.94 19.09
C SER A 740 8.34 -10.35 17.68
N LYS A 741 8.65 -11.59 17.31
CA LYS A 741 8.19 -12.20 16.07
C LYS A 741 6.66 -12.25 15.97
N ALA A 742 5.97 -12.39 17.11
CA ALA A 742 4.52 -12.44 17.17
C ALA A 742 3.89 -11.12 16.71
N THR A 743 4.47 -9.98 17.06
CA THR A 743 4.03 -8.66 16.61
C THR A 743 4.08 -8.55 15.08
N TYR A 744 5.21 -8.87 14.46
CA TYR A 744 5.38 -8.84 13.00
C TYR A 744 4.46 -9.83 12.28
N ALA A 745 4.26 -11.03 12.86
CA ALA A 745 3.33 -12.02 12.33
C ALA A 745 1.88 -11.52 12.37
N ALA A 746 1.46 -10.82 13.43
CA ALA A 746 0.13 -10.23 13.55
C ALA A 746 -0.10 -9.10 12.52
N GLU A 747 0.89 -8.24 12.31
CA GLU A 747 0.86 -7.19 11.28
C GLU A 747 0.71 -7.79 9.87
N PHE A 748 1.50 -8.81 9.56
CA PHE A 748 1.42 -9.52 8.28
C PHE A 748 0.05 -10.16 8.05
N GLU A 749 -0.54 -10.83 9.04
CA GLU A 749 -1.86 -11.44 8.89
C GLU A 749 -2.96 -10.38 8.72
N SER A 750 -2.83 -9.24 9.39
CA SER A 750 -3.71 -8.07 9.19
C SER A 750 -3.65 -7.59 7.73
N PHE A 751 -2.44 -7.39 7.20
CA PHE A 751 -2.21 -6.98 5.82
C PHE A 751 -2.78 -7.99 4.80
N ARG A 752 -2.54 -9.29 5.00
CA ARG A 752 -3.08 -10.39 4.18
C ARG A 752 -4.62 -10.42 4.20
N SER A 753 -5.21 -10.25 5.38
CA SER A 753 -6.67 -10.24 5.58
C SER A 753 -7.35 -9.10 4.84
N MET A 754 -6.71 -7.93 4.76
CA MET A 754 -7.20 -6.80 3.97
C MET A 754 -7.37 -7.17 2.49
N PHE A 755 -6.37 -7.79 1.85
CA PHE A 755 -6.48 -8.19 0.44
C PHE A 755 -7.56 -9.24 0.21
N LEU A 756 -7.72 -10.20 1.14
CA LEU A 756 -8.81 -11.18 1.09
C LEU A 756 -10.18 -10.51 1.18
N LEU A 757 -10.33 -9.54 2.06
CA LEU A 757 -11.58 -8.81 2.22
C LEU A 757 -11.92 -7.97 0.97
N LEU A 758 -10.98 -7.15 0.50
CA LEU A 758 -11.16 -6.31 -0.70
C LEU A 758 -11.51 -7.13 -1.94
N GLY A 759 -10.71 -8.14 -2.22
CA GLY A 759 -10.93 -9.00 -3.38
C GLY A 759 -12.19 -9.87 -3.23
N GLY A 760 -12.52 -10.30 -2.01
CA GLY A 760 -13.75 -11.03 -1.68
C GLY A 760 -15.00 -10.18 -1.92
N VAL A 761 -15.01 -8.93 -1.47
CA VAL A 761 -16.12 -7.98 -1.71
C VAL A 761 -16.29 -7.71 -3.20
N LEU A 762 -15.19 -7.42 -3.90
CA LEU A 762 -15.23 -7.18 -5.35
C LEU A 762 -15.75 -8.42 -6.10
N SER A 763 -15.29 -9.60 -5.72
CA SER A 763 -15.75 -10.89 -6.29
C SER A 763 -17.23 -11.14 -6.01
N LEU A 764 -17.71 -10.80 -4.82
CA LEU A 764 -19.13 -10.91 -4.44
C LEU A 764 -20.00 -10.00 -5.30
N ILE A 765 -19.62 -8.74 -5.49
CA ILE A 765 -20.37 -7.79 -6.32
C ILE A 765 -20.42 -8.28 -7.78
N VAL A 766 -19.28 -8.71 -8.34
CA VAL A 766 -19.23 -9.27 -9.70
C VAL A 766 -20.03 -10.57 -9.79
N GLY A 767 -20.05 -11.38 -8.72
CA GLY A 767 -20.84 -12.60 -8.59
C GLY A 767 -22.34 -12.34 -8.62
N LEU A 768 -22.83 -11.36 -7.85
CA LEU A 768 -24.24 -10.93 -7.87
C LEU A 768 -24.67 -10.47 -9.27
N VAL A 769 -23.79 -9.76 -9.96
CA VAL A 769 -23.96 -9.37 -11.35
C VAL A 769 -24.09 -10.62 -12.27
N GLY A 770 -23.21 -11.60 -12.09
CA GLY A 770 -23.24 -12.86 -12.83
C GLY A 770 -24.55 -13.64 -12.61
N VAL A 771 -25.01 -13.73 -11.36
CA VAL A 771 -26.28 -14.35 -10.96
C VAL A 771 -27.47 -13.64 -11.60
N LEU A 772 -27.48 -12.29 -11.65
CA LEU A 772 -28.53 -11.53 -12.31
C LEU A 772 -28.56 -11.80 -13.82
N ASN A 773 -27.40 -11.88 -14.47
CA ASN A 773 -27.29 -12.26 -15.87
C ASN A 773 -27.83 -13.66 -16.13
N PHE A 774 -27.51 -14.63 -15.28
CA PHE A 774 -28.00 -15.98 -15.34
C PHE A 774 -29.53 -16.03 -15.17
N PHE A 775 -30.07 -15.35 -14.16
CA PHE A 775 -31.51 -15.22 -13.96
C PHE A 775 -32.22 -14.64 -15.19
N ASN A 776 -31.70 -13.56 -15.75
CA ASN A 776 -32.25 -12.96 -16.96
C ASN A 776 -32.18 -13.89 -18.19
N ALA A 777 -31.10 -14.67 -18.33
CA ALA A 777 -30.94 -15.64 -19.40
C ALA A 777 -31.99 -16.76 -19.31
N ILE A 778 -32.23 -17.30 -18.11
CA ILE A 778 -33.24 -18.35 -17.86
C ILE A 778 -34.65 -17.78 -18.01
N LEU A 779 -34.95 -16.63 -17.40
CA LEU A 779 -36.26 -15.97 -17.50
C LEU A 779 -36.67 -15.75 -18.95
N THR A 780 -35.77 -15.17 -19.73
CA THR A 780 -36.04 -14.90 -21.17
C THR A 780 -36.14 -16.20 -21.96
N GLY A 781 -35.29 -17.19 -21.70
CA GLY A 781 -35.36 -18.49 -22.33
C GLY A 781 -36.72 -19.19 -22.10
N ILE A 782 -37.33 -19.00 -20.93
CA ILE A 782 -38.68 -19.56 -20.61
C ILE A 782 -39.76 -18.71 -21.28
N ILE A 783 -39.69 -17.39 -21.20
CA ILE A 783 -40.71 -16.47 -21.76
C ILE A 783 -40.80 -16.59 -23.30
N THR A 784 -39.64 -16.59 -23.98
CA THR A 784 -39.60 -16.65 -25.44
C THR A 784 -40.03 -18.02 -25.98
N ARG A 785 -39.89 -19.09 -25.22
CA ARG A 785 -40.25 -20.46 -25.58
C ARG A 785 -41.59 -20.93 -25.00
N LYS A 786 -42.44 -20.07 -24.43
CA LYS A 786 -43.75 -20.41 -23.87
C LYS A 786 -44.64 -21.21 -24.84
N ARG A 787 -44.68 -20.81 -26.14
CA ARG A 787 -45.43 -21.51 -27.19
C ARG A 787 -44.88 -22.90 -27.47
N GLU A 788 -43.55 -23.03 -27.58
CA GLU A 788 -42.84 -24.28 -27.76
C GLU A 788 -43.13 -25.25 -26.62
N PHE A 789 -43.11 -24.75 -25.36
CA PHE A 789 -43.45 -25.56 -24.18
C PHE A 789 -44.91 -26.01 -24.17
N ALA A 790 -45.86 -25.13 -24.61
CA ALA A 790 -47.25 -25.51 -24.71
C ALA A 790 -47.49 -26.58 -25.77
N VAL A 791 -46.78 -26.49 -26.94
CA VAL A 791 -46.82 -27.51 -28.00
C VAL A 791 -46.22 -28.82 -27.49
N LEU A 792 -45.08 -28.82 -26.83
CA LEU A 792 -44.47 -30.03 -26.26
C LEU A 792 -45.38 -30.71 -25.21
N GLN A 793 -46.06 -29.91 -24.39
CA GLN A 793 -47.03 -30.44 -23.41
C GLN A 793 -48.29 -30.98 -24.07
N SER A 794 -48.75 -30.38 -25.19
CA SER A 794 -49.86 -30.92 -25.95
C SER A 794 -49.57 -32.23 -26.69
N ILE A 795 -48.29 -32.49 -27.00
CA ILE A 795 -47.80 -33.76 -27.61
C ILE A 795 -47.52 -34.84 -26.51
N GLY A 796 -47.69 -34.50 -25.21
CA GLY A 796 -47.58 -35.47 -24.13
C GLY A 796 -46.38 -35.32 -23.19
N MET A 797 -45.58 -34.24 -23.32
CA MET A 797 -44.49 -33.95 -22.37
C MET A 797 -45.10 -33.57 -21.02
N THR A 798 -44.71 -34.25 -19.96
CA THR A 798 -45.18 -33.96 -18.60
C THR A 798 -44.55 -32.71 -18.01
N GLY A 799 -45.24 -32.02 -17.09
CA GLY A 799 -44.69 -30.88 -16.39
C GLY A 799 -43.39 -31.18 -15.59
N ARG A 800 -43.25 -32.45 -15.13
CA ARG A 800 -42.00 -32.91 -14.50
C ARG A 800 -40.85 -32.95 -15.51
N GLN A 801 -41.05 -33.53 -16.68
CA GLN A 801 -40.02 -33.60 -17.74
C GLN A 801 -39.56 -32.19 -18.17
N LEU A 802 -40.52 -31.28 -18.31
CA LEU A 802 -40.19 -29.88 -18.69
C LEU A 802 -39.37 -29.18 -17.58
N LYS A 803 -39.76 -29.34 -16.28
CA LYS A 803 -38.96 -28.84 -15.16
C LYS A 803 -37.53 -29.43 -15.18
N THR A 804 -37.41 -30.75 -15.35
CA THR A 804 -36.09 -31.42 -15.38
C THR A 804 -35.22 -30.91 -16.52
N THR A 805 -35.81 -30.66 -17.71
CA THR A 805 -35.07 -30.08 -18.85
C THR A 805 -34.53 -28.70 -18.54
N LEU A 806 -35.36 -27.84 -17.86
CA LEU A 806 -34.93 -26.52 -17.45
C LEU A 806 -33.84 -26.55 -16.38
N VAL A 807 -33.92 -27.47 -15.42
CA VAL A 807 -32.88 -27.71 -14.41
C VAL A 807 -31.59 -28.17 -15.08
N TYR A 808 -31.65 -29.08 -16.06
CA TYR A 808 -30.45 -29.46 -16.82
C TYR A 808 -29.85 -28.30 -17.59
N GLU A 809 -30.68 -27.41 -18.17
CA GLU A 809 -30.18 -26.17 -18.79
C GLU A 809 -29.43 -25.30 -17.77
N GLY A 810 -29.99 -25.10 -16.56
CA GLY A 810 -29.36 -24.34 -15.49
C GLY A 810 -28.05 -24.96 -14.98
N LEU A 811 -28.02 -26.28 -14.81
CA LEU A 811 -26.82 -27.01 -14.41
C LEU A 811 -25.72 -26.95 -15.49
N LEU A 812 -26.09 -27.03 -16.78
CA LEU A 812 -25.13 -26.88 -17.86
C LEU A 812 -24.50 -25.47 -17.92
N TYR A 813 -25.26 -24.41 -17.58
CA TYR A 813 -24.71 -23.06 -17.42
C TYR A 813 -23.73 -23.02 -16.25
N ALA A 814 -24.08 -23.58 -15.09
CA ALA A 814 -23.24 -23.62 -13.90
C ALA A 814 -21.92 -24.39 -14.17
N MET A 815 -22.04 -25.60 -14.74
CA MET A 815 -20.87 -26.41 -15.12
C MET A 815 -19.99 -25.70 -16.14
N GLY A 816 -20.60 -25.06 -17.14
CA GLY A 816 -19.89 -24.28 -18.15
C GLY A 816 -19.14 -23.10 -17.55
N ALA A 817 -19.73 -22.44 -16.54
CA ALA A 817 -19.10 -21.32 -15.83
C ALA A 817 -17.88 -21.80 -15.00
N VAL A 818 -18.04 -22.88 -14.25
CA VAL A 818 -16.95 -23.49 -13.46
C VAL A 818 -15.81 -23.97 -14.37
N ALA A 819 -16.14 -24.66 -15.46
CA ALA A 819 -15.14 -25.14 -16.42
C ALA A 819 -14.41 -23.97 -17.13
N ALA A 820 -15.15 -22.92 -17.51
CA ALA A 820 -14.55 -21.73 -18.12
C ALA A 820 -13.67 -20.98 -17.10
N ALA A 821 -14.09 -20.87 -15.83
CA ALA A 821 -13.29 -20.27 -14.76
C ALA A 821 -11.98 -21.05 -14.57
N LEU A 822 -12.04 -22.38 -14.51
CA LEU A 822 -10.86 -23.23 -14.36
C LEU A 822 -9.86 -23.03 -15.51
N VAL A 823 -10.35 -23.07 -16.76
CA VAL A 823 -9.49 -22.88 -17.93
C VAL A 823 -8.86 -21.49 -17.96
N LEU A 824 -9.63 -20.44 -17.64
CA LEU A 824 -9.13 -19.07 -17.59
C LEU A 824 -8.11 -18.88 -16.46
N THR A 825 -8.36 -19.41 -15.28
CA THR A 825 -7.45 -19.30 -14.13
C THR A 825 -6.12 -20.02 -14.39
N VAL A 826 -6.17 -21.26 -14.91
CA VAL A 826 -4.95 -22.01 -15.29
C VAL A 826 -4.18 -21.28 -16.40
N GLY A 827 -4.89 -20.71 -17.38
CA GLY A 827 -4.26 -19.95 -18.47
C GLY A 827 -3.61 -18.63 -18.02
N LEU A 828 -4.16 -17.99 -16.98
CA LEU A 828 -3.61 -16.75 -16.39
C LEU A 828 -2.48 -17.02 -15.39
N SER A 829 -2.39 -18.22 -14.83
CA SER A 829 -1.44 -18.58 -13.78
C SER A 829 0.02 -18.20 -14.08
N PRO A 830 0.62 -18.47 -15.25
CA PRO A 830 2.01 -18.11 -15.51
C PRO A 830 2.25 -16.60 -15.57
N LEU A 831 1.24 -15.85 -16.06
CA LEU A 831 1.31 -14.39 -16.13
C LEU A 831 1.22 -13.78 -14.71
N LEU A 832 0.30 -14.30 -13.90
CA LEU A 832 0.14 -13.87 -12.52
C LEU A 832 1.37 -14.19 -11.69
N GLY A 833 1.97 -15.37 -11.85
CA GLY A 833 3.19 -15.76 -11.13
C GLY A 833 4.35 -14.79 -11.39
N LYS A 834 4.56 -14.38 -12.64
CA LYS A 834 5.58 -13.38 -12.98
C LYS A 834 5.26 -11.99 -12.44
N ALA A 835 4.02 -11.53 -12.61
CA ALA A 835 3.62 -10.19 -12.19
C ALA A 835 3.64 -10.03 -10.67
N LEU A 836 3.22 -11.06 -9.92
CA LEU A 836 3.21 -11.01 -8.45
C LEU A 836 4.62 -11.13 -7.86
N GLY A 837 5.48 -11.96 -8.44
CA GLY A 837 6.87 -12.13 -7.97
C GLY A 837 7.73 -10.87 -8.14
N SER A 838 7.33 -9.93 -9.00
CA SER A 838 8.00 -8.63 -9.16
C SER A 838 7.37 -7.47 -8.37
N MET A 839 6.25 -7.69 -7.68
CA MET A 839 5.55 -6.63 -6.94
C MET A 839 5.96 -6.54 -5.47
N PHE A 840 6.20 -7.70 -4.84
CA PHE A 840 6.52 -7.76 -3.42
C PHE A 840 7.58 -8.84 -3.19
N TRP A 841 8.65 -8.50 -2.51
CA TRP A 841 9.77 -9.39 -2.20
C TRP A 841 9.35 -10.62 -1.36
N PHE A 842 8.34 -10.48 -0.49
CA PHE A 842 7.82 -11.54 0.39
C PHE A 842 6.76 -12.43 -0.26
N LEU A 843 6.54 -12.37 -1.59
CA LEU A 843 5.60 -13.26 -2.27
C LEU A 843 6.29 -14.52 -2.79
N THR A 844 5.73 -15.67 -2.43
CA THR A 844 6.00 -16.97 -3.04
C THR A 844 4.76 -17.44 -3.77
N TYR A 845 4.79 -17.45 -5.12
CA TYR A 845 3.60 -17.77 -5.91
C TYR A 845 3.09 -19.19 -5.61
N ARG A 846 1.89 -19.26 -4.98
CA ARG A 846 1.20 -20.51 -4.63
C ARG A 846 -0.14 -20.59 -5.34
N PHE A 847 -0.18 -21.29 -6.48
CA PHE A 847 -1.40 -21.46 -7.26
C PHE A 847 -2.42 -22.31 -6.51
N THR A 848 -3.68 -21.84 -6.45
CA THR A 848 -4.81 -22.58 -5.85
C THR A 848 -6.03 -22.62 -6.76
N VAL A 849 -6.78 -23.71 -6.69
CA VAL A 849 -8.11 -23.86 -7.33
C VAL A 849 -9.23 -24.07 -6.29
N VAL A 850 -8.89 -24.06 -5.01
CA VAL A 850 -9.82 -24.32 -3.91
C VAL A 850 -11.05 -23.40 -3.96
N PRO A 851 -10.95 -22.08 -4.20
CA PRO A 851 -12.11 -21.21 -4.30
C PRO A 851 -13.08 -21.60 -5.42
N ILE A 852 -12.57 -22.08 -6.55
CA ILE A 852 -13.42 -22.56 -7.66
C ILE A 852 -14.24 -23.77 -7.21
N LEU A 853 -13.60 -24.70 -6.48
CA LEU A 853 -14.28 -25.91 -5.97
C LEU A 853 -15.30 -25.59 -4.90
N LEU A 854 -15.03 -24.62 -4.02
CA LEU A 854 -15.96 -24.16 -2.96
C LEU A 854 -17.20 -23.46 -3.52
N VAL A 855 -17.07 -22.72 -4.63
CA VAL A 855 -18.19 -22.01 -5.27
C VAL A 855 -19.02 -22.92 -6.19
N ALA A 856 -18.45 -24.02 -6.68
CA ALA A 856 -19.14 -24.94 -7.61
C ALA A 856 -20.48 -25.49 -7.06
N PRO A 857 -20.62 -25.93 -5.79
CA PRO A 857 -21.90 -26.34 -5.21
C PRO A 857 -22.93 -25.21 -5.17
N ALA A 858 -22.53 -23.99 -4.85
CA ALA A 858 -23.42 -22.82 -4.85
C ALA A 858 -23.96 -22.53 -6.27
N PHE A 859 -23.12 -22.65 -7.29
CA PHE A 859 -23.54 -22.49 -8.69
C PHE A 859 -24.45 -23.63 -9.14
N ALA A 860 -24.20 -24.87 -8.71
CA ALA A 860 -25.11 -26.00 -8.97
C ALA A 860 -26.48 -25.76 -8.32
N LEU A 861 -26.51 -25.28 -7.08
CA LEU A 861 -27.74 -24.90 -6.38
C LEU A 861 -28.54 -23.82 -7.13
N LEU A 862 -27.84 -22.74 -7.57
CA LEU A 862 -28.43 -21.69 -8.40
C LEU A 862 -28.95 -22.25 -9.71
N GLY A 863 -28.23 -23.17 -10.33
CA GLY A 863 -28.62 -23.89 -11.55
C GLY A 863 -29.93 -24.69 -11.39
N VAL A 864 -30.27 -25.08 -10.19
CA VAL A 864 -31.54 -25.78 -9.85
C VAL A 864 -32.62 -24.78 -9.44
N LEU A 865 -32.35 -23.90 -8.49
CA LEU A 865 -33.33 -23.02 -7.86
C LEU A 865 -33.89 -21.95 -8.83
N VAL A 866 -33.03 -21.33 -9.64
CA VAL A 866 -33.45 -20.25 -10.53
C VAL A 866 -34.42 -20.76 -11.61
N PRO A 867 -34.14 -21.85 -12.37
CA PRO A 867 -35.09 -22.38 -13.34
C PRO A 867 -36.43 -22.82 -12.71
N LEU A 868 -36.40 -23.44 -11.53
CA LEU A 868 -37.60 -23.85 -10.82
C LEU A 868 -38.46 -22.67 -10.36
N GLY A 869 -37.82 -21.61 -9.83
CA GLY A 869 -38.51 -20.40 -9.41
C GLY A 869 -39.19 -19.67 -10.59
N VAL A 870 -38.46 -19.48 -11.67
CA VAL A 870 -38.94 -18.84 -12.90
C VAL A 870 -40.08 -19.69 -13.52
N TYR A 871 -39.92 -20.99 -13.58
CA TYR A 871 -40.97 -21.89 -14.09
C TYR A 871 -42.25 -21.83 -13.25
N ARG A 872 -42.15 -21.85 -11.92
CA ARG A 872 -43.33 -21.73 -11.03
C ARG A 872 -44.07 -20.42 -11.29
N SER A 873 -43.39 -19.32 -11.49
CA SER A 873 -44.00 -18.03 -11.82
C SER A 873 -44.66 -18.03 -13.20
N ALA A 874 -44.07 -18.70 -14.21
CA ALA A 874 -44.59 -18.78 -15.57
C ALA A 874 -45.72 -19.80 -15.72
N ALA A 875 -45.79 -20.83 -14.84
CA ALA A 875 -46.70 -21.96 -14.94
C ALA A 875 -48.11 -21.71 -14.29
N ARG A 876 -48.37 -20.54 -13.69
CA ARG A 876 -49.65 -20.20 -13.04
C ARG A 876 -50.85 -20.11 -13.99
N ARG A 877 -50.63 -20.17 -15.35
CA ARG A 877 -51.69 -20.11 -16.38
C ARG A 877 -51.85 -21.47 -17.04
N THR A 878 -53.10 -21.79 -17.46
CA THR A 878 -53.43 -23.04 -18.15
C THR A 878 -52.75 -23.16 -19.53
N ILE A 879 -52.60 -24.40 -20.05
CA ILE A 879 -52.00 -24.66 -21.36
C ILE A 879 -52.80 -23.95 -22.49
N VAL A 880 -54.12 -23.94 -22.38
CA VAL A 880 -55.02 -23.32 -23.33
C VAL A 880 -54.88 -21.79 -23.34
N GLU A 881 -54.77 -21.17 -22.16
CA GLU A 881 -54.52 -19.73 -22.04
C GLU A 881 -53.15 -19.32 -22.65
N ARG A 882 -52.14 -20.16 -22.45
CA ARG A 882 -50.76 -19.93 -23.03
C ARG A 882 -50.75 -20.05 -24.57
N LEU A 883 -51.54 -20.92 -25.15
CA LEU A 883 -51.70 -21.02 -26.61
C LEU A 883 -52.51 -19.85 -27.16
N ARG A 884 -53.61 -19.44 -26.52
CA ARG A 884 -54.43 -18.30 -26.90
C ARG A 884 -53.72 -16.91 -26.80
N GLU A 885 -52.94 -16.70 -25.74
CA GLU A 885 -52.10 -15.49 -25.62
C GLU A 885 -51.05 -15.44 -26.73
N ALA A 886 -50.55 -16.56 -27.19
CA ALA A 886 -49.62 -16.64 -28.31
C ALA A 886 -50.26 -16.34 -29.64
N GLU A 887 -51.58 -16.50 -29.80
CA GLU A 887 -52.37 -16.11 -30.99
C GLU A 887 -52.81 -14.65 -30.95
N GLN A 888 -53.10 -14.07 -29.77
CA GLN A 888 -53.54 -12.66 -29.63
C GLN A 888 -52.32 -11.71 -29.56
N GLY A 889 -51.14 -12.16 -29.25
CA GLY A 889 -49.89 -11.38 -29.26
C GLY A 889 -49.06 -11.50 -30.56
N GLY A 890 -49.61 -12.15 -31.59
CA GLY A 890 -49.00 -12.35 -32.90
C GLY A 890 -49.34 -11.27 -33.96
#